data_10232cd3c08beaa42e75af9084b8f237
#
_entry.id   10232cd3c08beaa42e75af9084b8f237
#
_cell.length_a   1.000
_cell.length_b   1.000
_cell.length_c   1.000
_cell.angle_alpha   90.00
_cell.angle_beta   90.00
_cell.angle_gamma   90.00
#
_symmetry.space_group_name_H-M   'P 1'
#
loop_
_entity.id
_entity.type
_entity.pdbx_description
1 polymer ?
#
loop_
_entity_poly.entity_id
_entity_poly.type
_entity_poly.pdbx_seq_one_letter_code
_entity_poly.pdbx_strand_id
1 'polypeptide(L)'
;IRRPPRSTQSRSSAASDVYKRQALDIYDPSNNTTVTYPRATGITVASVDDASNYSGTSNGDCKGAGREVVNVNSGTAIGATSPPNGSSGGKSNLRYEIDTRCTPQVDSDHSDSEAIDRYHDTYQCYVKLQFGGEGWTTNDTHQHTSSKGVTTTATIKSHVNVISRANVAMVRPDLTSSNAEEHVSANGILGDLKTTLDAISGHGITATISGNGIHLYRATPFGVTSPEKQLMTVTTTEANNIADLPRVCRHGYVVRIVNSGEDMDDYYLKFYAEGVTDNDDNPLSQPATYARSSNTVTVTLNGHGYSNGDQVILDMTSGNGSDGYYTIANVTTNTFTVTDASSGTTSGNVTVHPVRFGEGVWEECAEPGITTTFDNTTMPIQLKRANPGTYTTINNGGGTTNYTNGFFRFSYPDWGKRDVGDDLTNSEPSFVGHPIQKMIFFRNRIALLSAENVILSRVNDFYNFWVKTAMAISNADPIDLQSSSTYPTKLFDAVENAGGLVIFSASEQFLLSSGAEALLTPETAKISYASSYAFNPDSNPVSTGTTIGFLNSTAREARFYEIADVSTRGAPTVQEQSKIIAELFPQNLTNVTASTENQLLLFAVDSTLHTATNEVWGYKFYEAGDQRAQSAWFRWTLPNNVVFHCMMDDQYFVVLNTGSTYTLEKFDIKLSTATPMIGVPPDENRVHLDTKKTIASADLTYDTVNDQTTFTLGAGFYSTRTLTAYCATPSDAAGKSYDIPASAITGTAPNQTVTLPGNWKTSTEAGTSNVSVNTDLIIGFEYEFEVELPKVFVTRAEGEKSRSETRGSLVLHRMNFDFGDVGVLDITLKRKGRADYTYTVESKQYDNINASTAAIASGYIHTIPVYDRNTNLSVFIKSNHPSPATLHSMNWEGDYSPRYYQRV
;
A
#
# COMPACT_ATOMS: atom_id res chain seq x y z
N ILE A 1 -28.22 -19.84 37.95
CA ILE A 1 -27.87 -20.70 39.11
C ILE A 1 -29.18 -21.38 39.55
N ARG A 2 -29.46 -22.59 39.10
CA ARG A 2 -30.52 -23.44 39.66
C ARG A 2 -29.86 -24.44 40.57
N ARG A 3 -30.22 -24.42 41.88
CA ARG A 3 -29.83 -25.45 42.83
C ARG A 3 -30.46 -26.79 42.42
N PRO A 4 -29.72 -27.90 42.43
CA PRO A 4 -30.29 -29.20 42.22
C PRO A 4 -31.14 -29.60 43.45
N PRO A 5 -32.21 -30.45 43.31
CA PRO A 5 -33.05 -30.87 44.37
C PRO A 5 -32.30 -31.81 45.35
N ARG A 6 -32.49 -31.57 46.64
CA ARG A 6 -31.98 -32.44 47.70
C ARG A 6 -32.70 -33.79 47.63
N SER A 7 -32.00 -34.86 47.30
CA SER A 7 -32.38 -36.19 47.59
C SER A 7 -31.58 -36.71 48.76
N THR A 8 -32.28 -36.98 49.85
CA THR A 8 -31.73 -37.68 51.03
C THR A 8 -31.68 -39.15 50.78
N GLN A 9 -30.57 -39.60 50.13
CA GLN A 9 -30.19 -41.05 50.19
C GLN A 9 -28.68 -41.17 50.14
N SER A 10 -28.16 -41.76 51.21
CA SER A 10 -26.80 -42.24 51.45
C SER A 10 -25.63 -41.52 50.74
N ARG A 11 -25.17 -40.47 51.37
CA ARG A 11 -24.06 -39.65 50.90
C ARG A 11 -22.74 -40.37 50.68
N SER A 12 -22.57 -41.61 51.15
CA SER A 12 -21.30 -42.32 51.01
C SER A 12 -21.16 -43.12 49.71
N SER A 13 -22.24 -43.62 49.13
CA SER A 13 -22.13 -44.43 47.92
C SER A 13 -22.13 -43.57 46.65
N ALA A 14 -22.89 -42.46 46.63
CA ALA A 14 -22.92 -41.54 45.49
C ALA A 14 -21.63 -40.74 45.35
N ALA A 15 -21.04 -40.29 46.46
CA ALA A 15 -19.74 -39.62 46.45
C ALA A 15 -18.63 -40.56 45.96
N SER A 16 -18.62 -41.82 46.47
CA SER A 16 -17.60 -42.81 46.05
C SER A 16 -17.76 -43.25 44.60
N ASP A 17 -18.94 -43.16 44.00
CA ASP A 17 -19.15 -43.55 42.62
C ASP A 17 -18.73 -42.41 41.63
N VAL A 18 -19.00 -41.15 41.98
CA VAL A 18 -18.49 -39.98 41.28
C VAL A 18 -16.95 -39.93 41.36
N TYR A 19 -16.40 -40.33 42.47
CA TYR A 19 -14.96 -40.41 42.71
C TYR A 19 -14.26 -41.43 41.88
N LYS A 20 -14.81 -42.62 41.76
CA LYS A 20 -14.26 -43.73 40.97
C LYS A 20 -14.25 -43.48 39.50
N ARG A 21 -15.03 -42.48 39.03
CA ARG A 21 -15.16 -42.11 37.62
C ARG A 21 -14.19 -41.02 37.21
N GLN A 22 -13.52 -40.33 38.14
CA GLN A 22 -12.49 -39.35 37.84
C GLN A 22 -11.18 -40.07 37.60
N ALA A 23 -10.90 -40.32 36.34
CA ALA A 23 -9.68 -40.98 35.92
C ALA A 23 -9.06 -40.24 34.74
N LEU A 24 -7.76 -40.25 34.66
CA LEU A 24 -7.01 -39.79 33.48
C LEU A 24 -6.45 -41.00 32.78
N ASP A 25 -6.84 -41.22 31.56
CA ASP A 25 -6.19 -42.16 30.65
C ASP A 25 -5.03 -41.46 29.98
N ILE A 26 -3.81 -41.74 30.41
CA ILE A 26 -2.61 -41.16 29.89
C ILE A 26 -1.90 -42.20 29.02
N TYR A 27 -1.60 -41.78 27.80
CA TYR A 27 -0.84 -42.58 26.86
C TYR A 27 0.65 -42.29 27.04
N ASP A 28 1.41 -43.29 27.48
CA ASP A 28 2.83 -43.18 27.67
C ASP A 28 3.62 -43.88 26.54
N PRO A 29 4.27 -43.09 25.63
CA PRO A 29 5.06 -43.65 24.55
C PRO A 29 6.46 -44.15 24.99
N SER A 30 6.90 -43.85 26.23
CA SER A 30 8.24 -44.23 26.68
C SER A 30 8.35 -45.65 27.24
N ASN A 31 7.25 -46.33 27.46
CA ASN A 31 7.24 -47.70 27.93
C ASN A 31 7.48 -48.65 26.77
N ASN A 32 8.35 -49.62 26.86
CA ASN A 32 8.74 -50.59 25.81
C ASN A 32 7.60 -51.37 25.11
N THR A 33 6.38 -51.17 25.53
CA THR A 33 5.15 -51.70 24.94
C THR A 33 4.37 -50.69 24.15
N THR A 34 4.74 -49.45 24.11
CA THR A 34 4.16 -48.40 23.29
C THR A 34 4.82 -48.38 21.92
N VAL A 35 4.02 -48.64 20.92
CA VAL A 35 4.46 -48.60 19.54
C VAL A 35 3.95 -47.28 18.95
N THR A 36 4.88 -46.44 18.57
CA THR A 36 4.57 -45.28 17.70
C THR A 36 4.28 -45.85 16.33
N TYR A 37 3.08 -45.61 15.82
CA TYR A 37 2.70 -46.12 14.51
C TYR A 37 2.36 -44.95 13.57
N PRO A 38 2.73 -45.05 12.30
CA PRO A 38 2.32 -44.06 11.31
C PRO A 38 0.85 -44.18 11.01
N ARG A 39 0.18 -43.02 10.93
CA ARG A 39 -1.23 -42.89 10.54
C ARG A 39 -1.30 -42.09 9.27
N ALA A 40 -2.01 -42.57 8.24
CA ALA A 40 -2.19 -41.84 6.99
C ALA A 40 -2.99 -40.58 7.20
N THR A 41 -2.51 -39.47 6.60
CA THR A 41 -3.16 -38.16 6.57
C THR A 41 -3.58 -37.75 5.17
N GLY A 42 -3.12 -38.45 4.14
CA GLY A 42 -3.52 -38.25 2.76
C GLY A 42 -3.51 -39.55 1.95
N ILE A 43 -4.41 -39.68 1.01
CA ILE A 43 -4.57 -40.85 0.14
C ILE A 43 -4.82 -40.38 -1.31
N THR A 44 -4.36 -41.17 -2.27
CA THR A 44 -4.60 -40.93 -3.70
C THR A 44 -4.78 -42.24 -4.44
N VAL A 45 -5.35 -42.22 -5.62
CA VAL A 45 -5.46 -43.38 -6.51
C VAL A 45 -4.10 -43.60 -7.20
N ALA A 46 -3.57 -44.78 -7.15
CA ALA A 46 -2.37 -45.20 -7.88
C ALA A 46 -2.70 -45.85 -9.21
N SER A 47 -3.68 -46.77 -9.21
CA SER A 47 -4.18 -47.45 -10.42
C SER A 47 -5.62 -47.88 -10.23
N VAL A 48 -6.29 -48.01 -11.34
CA VAL A 48 -7.59 -48.65 -11.45
C VAL A 48 -7.44 -49.76 -12.50
N ASP A 49 -7.61 -50.99 -12.07
CA ASP A 49 -7.59 -52.10 -13.01
C ASP A 49 -9.01 -52.37 -13.45
N ASP A 50 -9.24 -52.22 -14.73
CA ASP A 50 -10.45 -52.64 -15.38
C ASP A 50 -10.62 -54.15 -15.17
N ALA A 51 -11.82 -54.56 -14.75
CA ALA A 51 -12.16 -55.97 -14.77
C ALA A 51 -12.23 -56.41 -16.24
N SER A 52 -11.08 -56.79 -16.80
CA SER A 52 -10.84 -57.07 -18.23
C SER A 52 -11.59 -58.29 -18.78
N ASN A 53 -12.61 -58.81 -18.10
CA ASN A 53 -13.32 -59.97 -18.52
C ASN A 53 -14.85 -59.88 -18.31
N TYR A 54 -15.47 -58.79 -18.61
CA TYR A 54 -16.91 -58.73 -18.63
C TYR A 54 -17.41 -58.83 -20.08
N SER A 55 -17.60 -60.05 -20.51
CA SER A 55 -18.40 -60.41 -21.70
C SER A 55 -19.89 -60.34 -21.34
N GLY A 56 -20.43 -59.18 -21.19
CA GLY A 56 -21.85 -58.97 -20.94
C GLY A 56 -22.55 -58.54 -22.24
N THR A 57 -23.52 -59.28 -22.65
CA THR A 57 -24.38 -59.07 -23.84
C THR A 57 -25.52 -58.05 -23.57
N SER A 58 -25.38 -57.12 -22.63
CA SER A 58 -26.41 -56.11 -22.36
C SER A 58 -25.86 -54.68 -22.34
N ASN A 59 -26.50 -53.90 -23.17
CA ASN A 59 -26.30 -52.47 -23.37
C ASN A 59 -26.18 -51.64 -22.06
N GLY A 60 -25.08 -50.92 -21.87
CA GLY A 60 -25.09 -49.60 -21.25
C GLY A 60 -25.10 -49.52 -19.73
N ASP A 61 -24.95 -50.62 -18.97
CA ASP A 61 -24.86 -50.54 -17.52
C ASP A 61 -23.38 -50.58 -17.07
N CYS A 62 -22.83 -49.46 -16.71
CA CYS A 62 -21.57 -49.38 -16.00
C CYS A 62 -21.64 -50.14 -14.65
N LYS A 63 -21.44 -51.44 -14.73
CA LYS A 63 -21.45 -52.29 -13.55
C LYS A 63 -20.13 -52.11 -12.79
N GLY A 64 -20.13 -51.43 -11.74
CA GLY A 64 -18.94 -51.16 -10.93
C GLY A 64 -18.79 -49.70 -10.50
N ALA A 65 -19.54 -48.78 -11.16
CA ALA A 65 -19.67 -47.43 -10.70
C ALA A 65 -20.46 -47.34 -9.40
N GLY A 66 -20.03 -46.49 -8.49
CA GLY A 66 -20.71 -46.25 -7.23
C GLY A 66 -19.77 -45.77 -6.15
N ARG A 67 -20.35 -45.46 -5.03
CA ARG A 67 -19.63 -44.97 -3.87
C ARG A 67 -19.62 -46.07 -2.82
N GLU A 68 -18.43 -46.47 -2.40
CA GLU A 68 -18.23 -47.50 -1.37
C GLU A 68 -17.31 -47.00 -0.29
N VAL A 69 -17.57 -47.39 0.96
CA VAL A 69 -16.66 -47.14 2.10
C VAL A 69 -15.83 -48.39 2.33
N VAL A 70 -14.54 -48.25 2.17
CA VAL A 70 -13.56 -49.32 2.41
C VAL A 70 -13.07 -49.24 3.84
N ASN A 71 -13.33 -50.32 4.59
CA ASN A 71 -12.81 -50.52 5.95
C ASN A 71 -11.74 -51.60 5.89
N VAL A 72 -10.50 -51.21 6.10
CA VAL A 72 -9.42 -52.18 6.24
C VAL A 72 -9.34 -52.58 7.71
N ASN A 73 -10.23 -53.53 8.11
CA ASN A 73 -10.24 -54.06 9.45
C ASN A 73 -9.14 -55.11 9.57
N SER A 74 -8.33 -55.02 10.60
CA SER A 74 -7.46 -56.07 10.94
C SER A 74 -8.02 -56.87 12.11
N GLY A 75 -7.98 -58.15 12.00
CA GLY A 75 -8.05 -59.02 13.14
C GLY A 75 -6.73 -59.14 13.90
N THR A 76 -5.73 -58.33 13.52
CA THR A 76 -4.33 -58.42 14.05
C THR A 76 -3.93 -57.12 14.70
N ALA A 77 -3.38 -57.21 15.90
CA ALA A 77 -2.83 -56.10 16.65
C ALA A 77 -1.67 -55.40 15.90
N ILE A 78 -1.41 -54.12 16.21
CA ILE A 78 -0.25 -53.37 15.71
C ILE A 78 1.03 -54.15 15.98
N GLY A 79 1.86 -54.40 14.96
CA GLY A 79 3.07 -55.21 15.07
C GLY A 79 2.95 -56.66 14.66
N ALA A 80 1.78 -57.13 14.28
CA ALA A 80 1.62 -58.49 13.76
C ALA A 80 2.18 -58.68 12.33
N THR A 81 2.74 -59.79 12.06
CA THR A 81 3.48 -60.09 10.83
C THR A 81 2.64 -60.45 9.62
N SER A 82 1.32 -60.51 9.74
CA SER A 82 0.42 -60.85 8.65
C SER A 82 -0.73 -59.88 8.53
N PRO A 83 -0.75 -59.07 7.47
CA PRO A 83 -1.83 -58.08 7.23
C PRO A 83 -3.04 -58.75 6.56
N PRO A 84 -4.25 -58.24 6.75
CA PRO A 84 -5.40 -58.63 5.96
C PRO A 84 -5.30 -58.04 4.56
N ASN A 85 -5.70 -58.81 3.56
CA ASN A 85 -5.91 -58.44 2.16
C ASN A 85 -4.81 -57.60 1.49
N GLY A 86 -3.61 -58.13 1.37
CA GLY A 86 -2.58 -57.63 0.48
C GLY A 86 -1.75 -56.43 0.98
N SER A 87 -1.96 -55.94 2.19
CA SER A 87 -1.09 -54.92 2.80
C SER A 87 0.06 -55.57 3.59
N SER A 88 1.26 -55.00 3.61
CA SER A 88 2.41 -55.52 4.31
C SER A 88 2.37 -55.19 5.81
N GLY A 89 2.66 -56.19 6.65
CA GLY A 89 2.86 -56.23 8.09
C GLY A 89 2.38 -55.07 8.98
N GLY A 90 1.48 -55.35 9.90
CA GLY A 90 1.15 -54.44 11.00
C GLY A 90 0.26 -53.25 10.68
N LYS A 91 -0.38 -53.21 9.55
CA LYS A 91 -1.27 -52.14 9.11
C LYS A 91 -2.75 -52.47 9.32
N SER A 92 -3.49 -51.57 9.93
CA SER A 92 -4.89 -51.80 10.30
C SER A 92 -5.72 -50.52 10.28
N ASN A 93 -7.04 -50.70 10.36
CA ASN A 93 -8.06 -49.68 10.60
C ASN A 93 -8.05 -48.50 9.63
N LEU A 94 -7.47 -48.63 8.41
CA LEU A 94 -7.59 -47.63 7.39
C LEU A 94 -9.03 -47.59 6.87
N ARG A 95 -9.59 -46.39 6.84
CA ARG A 95 -10.94 -46.19 6.28
C ARG A 95 -10.92 -45.09 5.26
N TYR A 96 -11.40 -45.35 4.07
CA TYR A 96 -11.52 -44.37 3.01
C TYR A 96 -12.75 -44.66 2.14
N GLU A 97 -13.23 -43.65 1.48
CA GLU A 97 -14.32 -43.70 0.56
C GLU A 97 -13.78 -43.78 -0.87
N ILE A 98 -14.30 -44.65 -1.69
CA ILE A 98 -14.05 -44.76 -3.12
C ILE A 98 -15.31 -44.31 -3.85
N ASP A 99 -15.20 -43.38 -4.77
CA ASP A 99 -16.21 -42.96 -5.72
C ASP A 99 -15.74 -43.40 -7.11
N THR A 100 -16.26 -44.50 -7.60
CA THR A 100 -15.95 -45.05 -8.93
C THR A 100 -16.93 -44.50 -9.93
N ARG A 101 -16.46 -43.77 -10.90
CA ARG A 101 -17.25 -43.26 -12.03
C ARG A 101 -16.88 -43.99 -13.29
N CYS A 102 -17.85 -44.36 -14.05
CA CYS A 102 -17.68 -45.11 -15.30
C CYS A 102 -18.15 -44.26 -16.48
N THR A 103 -17.39 -44.32 -17.56
CA THR A 103 -17.81 -43.78 -18.86
C THR A 103 -17.83 -44.92 -19.86
N PRO A 104 -19.00 -45.33 -20.35
CA PRO A 104 -19.09 -46.40 -21.32
C PRO A 104 -18.49 -45.96 -22.67
N GLN A 105 -17.62 -46.77 -23.23
CA GLN A 105 -17.08 -46.60 -24.58
C GLN A 105 -17.44 -47.77 -25.46
N VAL A 106 -17.87 -47.45 -26.67
CA VAL A 106 -18.15 -48.44 -27.71
C VAL A 106 -16.88 -48.72 -28.49
N ASP A 107 -16.43 -49.97 -28.51
CA ASP A 107 -15.32 -50.38 -29.36
C ASP A 107 -15.77 -50.57 -30.81
N SER A 108 -15.29 -49.68 -31.71
CA SER A 108 -15.72 -49.65 -33.11
C SER A 108 -14.92 -50.54 -34.04
N ASP A 109 -14.02 -51.39 -33.56
CA ASP A 109 -13.01 -52.08 -34.40
C ASP A 109 -13.29 -53.57 -34.67
N HIS A 110 -14.56 -53.99 -34.85
CA HIS A 110 -14.82 -55.33 -35.35
C HIS A 110 -15.61 -55.35 -36.63
N SER A 111 -14.89 -55.79 -37.71
CA SER A 111 -15.37 -55.94 -39.11
C SER A 111 -16.07 -57.23 -39.40
N ASP A 112 -16.52 -58.01 -38.43
CA ASP A 112 -17.15 -59.29 -38.68
C ASP A 112 -18.65 -59.36 -38.28
N SER A 113 -19.43 -59.92 -39.14
CA SER A 113 -20.87 -59.86 -39.24
C SER A 113 -21.68 -60.60 -38.15
N GLU A 114 -21.06 -60.86 -37.00
CA GLU A 114 -21.76 -61.32 -35.77
C GLU A 114 -21.35 -60.37 -34.63
N ALA A 115 -21.76 -59.10 -34.77
CA ALA A 115 -21.43 -58.06 -33.82
C ALA A 115 -22.14 -58.24 -32.48
N ILE A 116 -21.43 -58.81 -31.53
CA ILE A 116 -21.68 -58.59 -30.15
C ILE A 116 -20.80 -57.33 -29.83
N ASP A 117 -21.39 -56.15 -29.79
CA ASP A 117 -20.73 -54.91 -29.38
C ASP A 117 -20.09 -55.17 -28.01
N ARG A 118 -18.77 -55.16 -27.96
CA ARG A 118 -18.01 -55.18 -26.71
C ARG A 118 -17.83 -53.76 -26.25
N TYR A 119 -18.48 -53.47 -25.16
CA TYR A 119 -18.32 -52.16 -24.51
C TYR A 119 -17.11 -52.20 -23.57
N HIS A 120 -16.14 -51.29 -23.78
CA HIS A 120 -15.08 -51.03 -22.85
C HIS A 120 -15.51 -49.89 -21.93
N ASP A 121 -15.57 -50.17 -20.64
CA ASP A 121 -15.90 -49.14 -19.65
C ASP A 121 -14.61 -48.51 -19.13
N THR A 122 -14.47 -47.19 -19.28
CA THR A 122 -13.36 -46.46 -18.64
C THR A 122 -13.78 -46.00 -17.25
N TYR A 123 -13.05 -46.47 -16.24
CA TYR A 123 -13.33 -46.14 -14.85
C TYR A 123 -12.39 -45.05 -14.33
N GLN A 124 -12.98 -44.05 -13.72
CA GLN A 124 -12.28 -43.05 -12.93
C GLN A 124 -12.63 -43.24 -11.47
N CYS A 125 -11.62 -43.37 -10.63
CA CYS A 125 -11.78 -43.51 -9.19
C CYS A 125 -11.27 -42.29 -8.44
N TYR A 126 -12.09 -41.86 -7.50
CA TYR A 126 -11.71 -40.82 -6.53
C TYR A 126 -11.67 -41.45 -5.15
N VAL A 127 -10.64 -41.15 -4.38
CA VAL A 127 -10.51 -41.67 -3.01
C VAL A 127 -10.47 -40.50 -2.04
N LYS A 128 -11.20 -40.68 -0.92
CA LYS A 128 -11.21 -39.70 0.16
C LYS A 128 -10.90 -40.40 1.48
N LEU A 129 -9.83 -40.02 2.14
CA LEU A 129 -9.46 -40.53 3.43
C LEU A 129 -10.51 -40.13 4.47
N GLN A 130 -11.05 -41.10 5.23
CA GLN A 130 -11.94 -40.88 6.36
C GLN A 130 -11.24 -41.12 7.70
N PHE A 131 -10.40 -42.15 7.78
CA PHE A 131 -9.59 -42.43 8.96
C PHE A 131 -8.26 -43.04 8.53
N GLY A 132 -7.15 -42.50 9.02
CA GLY A 132 -5.81 -42.84 8.56
C GLY A 132 -5.24 -44.17 9.02
N GLY A 133 -5.99 -44.93 9.81
CA GLY A 133 -5.57 -46.24 10.27
C GLY A 133 -4.30 -46.21 11.11
N GLU A 134 -3.69 -47.37 11.26
CA GLU A 134 -2.48 -47.60 12.06
C GLU A 134 -1.44 -48.34 11.24
N GLY A 135 -0.20 -47.95 11.32
CA GLY A 135 0.90 -48.57 10.59
C GLY A 135 1.07 -48.14 9.14
N TRP A 136 0.32 -47.15 8.65
CA TRP A 136 0.34 -46.68 7.26
C TRP A 136 1.33 -45.54 7.05
N THR A 137 2.31 -45.75 6.18
CA THR A 137 3.34 -44.78 5.80
C THR A 137 3.15 -44.27 4.40
N THR A 138 3.78 -43.15 4.06
CA THR A 138 3.80 -42.58 2.70
C THR A 138 4.30 -43.65 1.70
N ASN A 139 3.63 -43.74 0.57
CA ASN A 139 3.80 -44.75 -0.50
C ASN A 139 3.28 -46.16 -0.20
N ASP A 140 2.70 -46.42 0.98
CA ASP A 140 1.97 -47.67 1.19
C ASP A 140 0.73 -47.73 0.29
N THR A 141 0.40 -48.95 -0.17
CA THR A 141 -0.73 -49.15 -1.08
C THR A 141 -1.73 -50.15 -0.47
N HIS A 142 -2.98 -49.93 -0.77
CA HIS A 142 -4.06 -50.86 -0.48
C HIS A 142 -4.94 -51.09 -1.72
N GLN A 143 -5.16 -52.37 -2.04
CA GLN A 143 -6.09 -52.73 -3.14
C GLN A 143 -7.44 -53.06 -2.56
N HIS A 144 -8.44 -52.53 -3.20
CA HIS A 144 -9.84 -52.87 -2.95
C HIS A 144 -10.54 -53.25 -4.25
N THR A 145 -11.19 -54.39 -4.23
CA THR A 145 -12.07 -54.80 -5.30
C THR A 145 -13.50 -54.51 -4.87
N SER A 146 -14.16 -53.63 -5.61
CA SER A 146 -15.55 -53.29 -5.33
C SER A 146 -16.45 -54.48 -5.41
N SER A 147 -17.62 -54.42 -4.81
CA SER A 147 -18.66 -55.45 -4.91
C SER A 147 -19.06 -55.77 -6.36
N LYS A 148 -18.63 -54.94 -7.29
CA LYS A 148 -18.90 -55.07 -8.72
C LYS A 148 -17.68 -55.38 -9.57
N GLY A 149 -16.55 -55.71 -8.97
CA GLY A 149 -15.38 -56.27 -9.62
C GLY A 149 -14.30 -55.26 -10.07
N VAL A 150 -14.49 -54.00 -9.83
CA VAL A 150 -13.45 -52.99 -10.15
C VAL A 150 -12.39 -52.96 -9.05
N THR A 151 -11.14 -53.18 -9.41
CA THR A 151 -10.02 -53.16 -8.46
C THR A 151 -9.32 -51.79 -8.47
N THR A 152 -9.34 -51.13 -7.37
CA THR A 152 -8.67 -49.81 -7.17
C THR A 152 -7.49 -49.96 -6.22
N THR A 153 -6.33 -49.44 -6.64
CA THR A 153 -5.18 -49.35 -5.78
C THR A 153 -5.06 -47.91 -5.25
N ALA A 154 -5.21 -47.76 -3.96
CA ALA A 154 -5.04 -46.51 -3.25
C ALA A 154 -3.64 -46.40 -2.64
N THR A 155 -2.97 -45.26 -2.75
CA THR A 155 -1.63 -45.01 -2.18
C THR A 155 -1.70 -43.92 -1.11
N ILE A 156 -1.06 -44.18 -0.01
CA ILE A 156 -0.91 -43.21 1.07
C ILE A 156 0.04 -42.08 0.62
N LYS A 157 -0.48 -40.88 0.54
CA LYS A 157 0.26 -39.69 0.11
C LYS A 157 1.08 -39.07 1.24
N SER A 158 0.57 -39.09 2.45
CA SER A 158 1.20 -38.53 3.64
C SER A 158 0.77 -39.30 4.88
N HIS A 159 1.60 -39.23 5.94
CA HIS A 159 1.30 -39.82 7.24
C HIS A 159 1.89 -38.94 8.36
N VAL A 160 1.35 -39.14 9.57
CA VAL A 160 1.92 -38.63 10.82
C VAL A 160 2.16 -39.80 11.75
N ASN A 161 3.14 -39.65 12.61
CA ASN A 161 3.40 -40.67 13.66
C ASN A 161 2.47 -40.39 14.84
N VAL A 162 1.67 -41.38 15.21
CA VAL A 162 0.80 -41.36 16.38
C VAL A 162 1.22 -42.45 17.36
N ILE A 163 0.93 -42.21 18.60
CA ILE A 163 1.29 -43.12 19.69
C ILE A 163 0.18 -44.14 19.91
N SER A 164 0.52 -45.38 20.03
CA SER A 164 -0.44 -46.46 20.31
C SER A 164 -0.91 -46.43 21.77
N ARG A 165 -2.20 -46.76 21.95
CA ARG A 165 -2.82 -46.94 23.27
C ARG A 165 -2.35 -48.20 24.04
N ALA A 166 -1.34 -48.95 23.59
CA ALA A 166 -1.02 -50.25 24.14
C ALA A 166 -0.69 -50.22 25.65
N ASN A 167 -0.29 -49.02 26.18
CA ASN A 167 -0.07 -48.85 27.61
C ASN A 167 -0.66 -47.54 28.11
N VAL A 168 -1.92 -47.57 28.40
CA VAL A 168 -2.59 -46.48 29.10
C VAL A 168 -2.27 -46.61 30.60
N ALA A 169 -1.61 -45.61 31.16
CA ALA A 169 -1.61 -45.46 32.60
C ALA A 169 -2.95 -44.89 33.02
N MET A 170 -3.80 -45.70 33.54
CA MET A 170 -5.05 -45.23 34.12
C MET A 170 -4.76 -44.72 35.53
N VAL A 171 -4.77 -43.42 35.69
CA VAL A 171 -4.55 -42.77 36.98
C VAL A 171 -5.90 -42.57 37.64
N ARG A 172 -6.04 -43.10 38.83
CA ARG A 172 -7.24 -42.98 39.67
C ARG A 172 -6.86 -42.40 41.01
N PRO A 173 -7.78 -41.65 41.68
CA PRO A 173 -7.54 -41.20 43.04
C PRO A 173 -7.32 -42.40 44.01
N ASP A 174 -6.32 -42.34 44.87
CA ASP A 174 -6.11 -43.33 45.87
C ASP A 174 -7.12 -43.23 46.98
N LEU A 175 -8.01 -44.17 47.07
CA LEU A 175 -9.12 -44.20 48.04
C LEU A 175 -8.69 -44.93 49.36
N THR A 176 -7.44 -45.24 49.54
CA THR A 176 -6.98 -45.96 50.73
C THR A 176 -6.56 -45.05 51.88
N SER A 177 -6.53 -43.72 51.61
CA SER A 177 -6.22 -42.71 52.63
C SER A 177 -7.34 -42.55 53.63
N SER A 178 -6.98 -42.41 54.91
CA SER A 178 -7.94 -42.30 56.02
C SER A 178 -8.66 -40.94 56.12
N ASN A 179 -8.32 -39.98 55.30
CA ASN A 179 -8.86 -38.62 55.29
C ASN A 179 -9.94 -38.47 54.21
N ALA A 180 -11.16 -38.87 54.50
CA ALA A 180 -12.28 -38.81 53.56
C ALA A 180 -12.64 -37.37 53.11
N GLU A 181 -12.25 -36.33 53.80
CA GLU A 181 -12.49 -34.94 53.41
C GLU A 181 -11.55 -34.38 52.34
N GLU A 182 -10.28 -34.82 52.33
CA GLU A 182 -9.30 -34.44 51.30
C GLU A 182 -9.70 -34.97 49.90
N HIS A 183 -10.33 -36.14 49.93
CA HIS A 183 -10.75 -36.80 48.70
C HIS A 183 -12.01 -36.23 48.02
N VAL A 184 -12.73 -35.29 48.66
CA VAL A 184 -13.95 -34.68 48.11
C VAL A 184 -13.67 -33.31 47.50
N SER A 185 -12.53 -32.71 47.78
CA SER A 185 -12.12 -31.44 47.19
C SER A 185 -11.44 -31.67 45.82
N ALA A 186 -11.61 -30.71 44.92
CA ALA A 186 -10.93 -30.76 43.60
C ALA A 186 -9.41 -30.88 43.78
N ASN A 187 -8.82 -30.13 44.67
CA ASN A 187 -7.38 -30.20 44.98
C ASN A 187 -6.94 -31.54 45.54
N GLY A 188 -7.76 -32.16 46.40
CA GLY A 188 -7.43 -33.51 46.90
C GLY A 188 -7.42 -34.56 45.80
N ILE A 189 -8.43 -34.52 44.92
CA ILE A 189 -8.53 -35.43 43.76
C ILE A 189 -7.34 -35.24 42.81
N LEU A 190 -7.04 -33.98 42.49
CA LEU A 190 -5.87 -33.66 41.61
C LEU A 190 -4.54 -34.05 42.27
N GLY A 191 -4.43 -33.87 43.60
CA GLY A 191 -3.28 -34.33 44.39
C GLY A 191 -3.08 -35.83 44.31
N ASP A 192 -4.16 -36.60 44.47
CA ASP A 192 -4.09 -38.09 44.36
C ASP A 192 -3.78 -38.51 42.90
N LEU A 193 -4.36 -37.88 41.91
CA LEU A 193 -4.02 -38.14 40.52
C LEU A 193 -2.55 -37.84 40.21
N LYS A 194 -2.01 -36.74 40.71
CA LYS A 194 -0.60 -36.39 40.60
C LYS A 194 0.27 -37.41 41.29
N THR A 195 -0.04 -37.74 42.53
CA THR A 195 0.74 -38.69 43.33
C THR A 195 0.78 -40.06 42.62
N THR A 196 -0.35 -40.52 42.10
CA THR A 196 -0.41 -41.80 41.37
C THR A 196 0.38 -41.73 40.06
N LEU A 197 0.32 -40.58 39.35
CA LEU A 197 1.10 -40.38 38.14
C LEU A 197 2.59 -40.38 38.44
N ASP A 198 3.02 -39.62 39.44
CA ASP A 198 4.44 -39.51 39.84
C ASP A 198 5.02 -40.85 40.31
N ALA A 199 4.20 -41.79 40.83
CA ALA A 199 4.58 -43.13 41.20
C ALA A 199 4.89 -44.05 40.01
N ILE A 200 4.43 -43.70 38.83
CA ILE A 200 4.72 -44.43 37.59
C ILE A 200 6.09 -44.00 37.06
N SER A 201 7.04 -44.90 36.93
CA SER A 201 8.39 -44.57 36.43
C SER A 201 8.44 -44.53 34.89
N GLY A 202 9.25 -43.63 34.33
CA GLY A 202 9.60 -43.64 32.90
C GLY A 202 8.66 -42.92 31.95
N HIS A 203 7.57 -42.31 32.43
CA HIS A 203 6.63 -41.61 31.57
C HIS A 203 7.08 -40.24 31.08
N GLY A 204 8.06 -39.60 31.76
CA GLY A 204 8.59 -38.26 31.37
C GLY A 204 7.57 -37.10 31.43
N ILE A 205 6.42 -37.29 32.07
CA ILE A 205 5.38 -36.25 32.22
C ILE A 205 5.62 -35.53 33.54
N THR A 206 5.62 -34.20 33.49
CA THR A 206 5.61 -33.34 34.68
C THR A 206 4.17 -32.88 34.93
N ALA A 207 3.66 -33.11 36.13
CA ALA A 207 2.35 -32.72 36.55
C ALA A 207 2.44 -31.53 37.53
N THR A 208 1.72 -30.45 37.27
CA THR A 208 1.64 -29.29 38.15
C THR A 208 0.19 -29.01 38.47
N ILE A 209 -0.12 -28.85 39.77
CA ILE A 209 -1.48 -28.51 40.21
C ILE A 209 -1.53 -27.04 40.56
N SER A 210 -2.54 -26.36 40.05
CA SER A 210 -2.85 -24.97 40.44
C SER A 210 -4.36 -24.80 40.49
N GLY A 211 -4.87 -24.36 41.64
CA GLY A 211 -6.30 -24.27 41.87
C GLY A 211 -7.03 -25.60 41.61
N ASN A 212 -8.04 -25.59 40.75
CA ASN A 212 -8.85 -26.76 40.41
C ASN A 212 -8.37 -27.42 39.09
N GLY A 213 -7.14 -27.17 38.65
CA GLY A 213 -6.55 -27.71 37.43
C GLY A 213 -5.26 -28.46 37.65
N ILE A 214 -5.02 -29.48 36.84
CA ILE A 214 -3.75 -30.16 36.70
C ILE A 214 -3.21 -29.97 35.30
N HIS A 215 -2.00 -29.48 35.20
CA HIS A 215 -1.30 -29.32 33.94
C HIS A 215 -0.30 -30.44 33.78
N LEU A 216 -0.37 -31.13 32.66
CA LEU A 216 0.53 -32.18 32.25
C LEU A 216 1.44 -31.70 31.13
N TYR A 217 2.73 -31.78 31.33
CA TYR A 217 3.73 -31.37 30.32
C TYR A 217 4.68 -32.50 30.00
N ARG A 218 5.03 -32.65 28.74
CA ARG A 218 6.06 -33.55 28.24
C ARG A 218 6.67 -32.96 26.94
N ALA A 219 7.98 -33.15 26.75
CA ALA A 219 8.69 -32.71 25.55
C ALA A 219 8.26 -33.46 24.27
N THR A 220 7.77 -34.71 24.42
CA THR A 220 7.26 -35.52 23.30
C THR A 220 5.74 -35.60 23.36
N PRO A 221 5.08 -35.70 22.19
CA PRO A 221 3.62 -35.77 22.12
C PRO A 221 3.05 -36.92 22.96
N PHE A 222 1.94 -36.67 23.63
CA PHE A 222 1.18 -37.65 24.39
C PHE A 222 -0.32 -37.31 24.32
N GLY A 223 -1.14 -38.29 24.55
CA GLY A 223 -2.59 -38.09 24.59
C GLY A 223 -3.13 -38.23 26.01
N VAL A 224 -4.15 -37.46 26.32
CA VAL A 224 -4.92 -37.55 27.58
C VAL A 224 -6.38 -37.56 27.27
N THR A 225 -7.11 -38.47 27.90
CA THR A 225 -8.56 -38.50 27.88
C THR A 225 -9.10 -38.70 29.28
N SER A 226 -10.28 -38.13 29.55
CA SER A 226 -11.07 -38.39 30.74
C SER A 226 -12.29 -39.25 30.37
N PRO A 227 -12.54 -40.38 31.04
CA PRO A 227 -13.71 -41.21 30.77
C PRO A 227 -15.04 -40.49 31.03
N GLU A 228 -15.04 -39.56 31.97
CA GLU A 228 -16.22 -38.79 32.38
C GLU A 228 -16.03 -37.28 32.15
N LYS A 229 -16.27 -36.84 30.93
CA LYS A 229 -16.11 -35.44 30.51
C LYS A 229 -16.89 -34.42 31.34
N GLN A 230 -17.98 -34.82 32.00
CA GLN A 230 -18.79 -33.94 32.85
C GLN A 230 -18.13 -33.65 34.22
N LEU A 231 -17.21 -34.50 34.66
CA LEU A 231 -16.50 -34.39 35.92
C LEU A 231 -15.11 -33.78 35.80
N MET A 232 -14.44 -34.08 34.70
CA MET A 232 -13.11 -33.57 34.38
C MET A 232 -12.99 -33.30 32.87
N THR A 233 -12.85 -32.06 32.53
CA THR A 233 -12.60 -31.65 31.15
C THR A 233 -11.12 -31.69 30.87
N VAL A 234 -10.75 -32.27 29.75
CA VAL A 234 -9.35 -32.32 29.25
C VAL A 234 -9.27 -31.37 28.08
N THR A 235 -8.47 -30.33 28.20
CA THR A 235 -8.17 -29.41 27.12
C THR A 235 -6.80 -29.77 26.54
N THR A 236 -6.77 -30.00 25.26
CA THR A 236 -5.54 -30.15 24.47
C THR A 236 -5.25 -28.89 23.67
N THR A 237 -4.53 -28.97 22.60
CA THR A 237 -4.32 -27.86 21.67
C THR A 237 -5.58 -27.47 20.87
N GLU A 238 -6.66 -28.24 21.00
CA GLU A 238 -7.94 -28.01 20.34
C GLU A 238 -9.09 -28.17 21.34
N ALA A 239 -10.10 -27.30 21.20
CA ALA A 239 -11.36 -27.36 21.95
C ALA A 239 -12.51 -27.00 21.03
N ASN A 240 -13.69 -27.59 21.27
CA ASN A 240 -14.86 -27.31 20.44
C ASN A 240 -15.68 -26.11 20.91
N ASN A 241 -15.42 -25.61 22.12
CA ASN A 241 -16.15 -24.48 22.69
C ASN A 241 -15.27 -23.77 23.73
N ILE A 242 -15.42 -22.47 23.83
CA ILE A 242 -14.79 -21.65 24.89
C ILE A 242 -15.17 -22.14 26.29
N ALA A 243 -16.39 -22.66 26.45
CA ALA A 243 -16.86 -23.19 27.73
C ALA A 243 -16.05 -24.41 28.22
N ASP A 244 -15.32 -25.09 27.34
CA ASP A 244 -14.48 -26.23 27.65
C ASP A 244 -13.08 -25.81 28.13
N LEU A 245 -12.75 -24.53 28.05
CA LEU A 245 -11.45 -24.01 28.45
C LEU A 245 -11.35 -23.86 29.98
N PRO A 246 -10.22 -24.24 30.57
CA PRO A 246 -9.98 -24.14 32.01
C PRO A 246 -9.81 -22.65 32.42
N ARG A 247 -10.24 -22.32 33.63
CA ARG A 247 -10.00 -21.01 34.25
C ARG A 247 -8.61 -20.87 34.85
N VAL A 248 -7.96 -22.00 35.11
CA VAL A 248 -6.61 -22.07 35.62
C VAL A 248 -5.75 -22.81 34.61
N CYS A 249 -4.78 -22.11 34.05
CA CYS A 249 -3.91 -22.70 33.04
C CYS A 249 -2.51 -22.11 33.12
N ARG A 250 -1.62 -22.63 32.29
CA ARG A 250 -0.27 -22.09 32.13
C ARG A 250 -0.34 -20.82 31.28
N HIS A 251 0.37 -19.79 31.74
CA HIS A 251 0.57 -18.60 30.91
C HIS A 251 1.18 -18.95 29.55
N GLY A 252 0.63 -18.33 28.51
CA GLY A 252 1.10 -18.55 27.13
C GLY A 252 0.61 -19.86 26.48
N TYR A 253 -0.28 -20.62 27.14
CA TYR A 253 -0.88 -21.79 26.53
C TYR A 253 -1.85 -21.39 25.44
N VAL A 254 -1.73 -22.00 24.25
CA VAL A 254 -2.55 -21.67 23.08
C VAL A 254 -3.46 -22.85 22.74
N VAL A 255 -4.71 -22.54 22.47
CA VAL A 255 -5.74 -23.51 22.07
C VAL A 255 -6.43 -23.00 20.81
N ARG A 256 -6.60 -23.89 19.84
CA ARG A 256 -7.47 -23.68 18.67
C ARG A 256 -8.91 -24.01 19.06
N ILE A 257 -9.82 -23.11 18.83
CA ILE A 257 -11.25 -23.35 18.96
C ILE A 257 -11.83 -23.75 17.62
N VAL A 258 -12.33 -24.98 17.53
CA VAL A 258 -12.89 -25.56 16.32
C VAL A 258 -14.40 -25.51 16.42
N ASN A 259 -15.04 -24.58 15.67
CA ASN A 259 -16.49 -24.32 15.85
C ASN A 259 -17.40 -25.27 15.05
N SER A 260 -17.21 -25.45 13.76
CA SER A 260 -18.22 -26.09 12.91
C SER A 260 -17.72 -27.16 11.95
N GLY A 261 -16.43 -27.39 11.89
CA GLY A 261 -15.81 -28.29 10.90
C GLY A 261 -15.53 -27.64 9.54
N GLU A 262 -15.71 -26.32 9.45
CA GLU A 262 -15.15 -25.45 8.42
C GLU A 262 -14.02 -24.66 9.05
N ASP A 263 -12.80 -24.77 8.53
CA ASP A 263 -11.61 -24.14 9.11
C ASP A 263 -11.69 -22.59 9.14
N MET A 264 -12.63 -21.99 8.41
CA MET A 264 -12.85 -20.55 8.39
C MET A 264 -13.51 -19.97 9.67
N ASP A 265 -14.07 -20.82 10.52
CA ASP A 265 -14.72 -20.44 11.76
C ASP A 265 -13.81 -20.61 12.99
N ASP A 266 -12.61 -21.11 12.76
CA ASP A 266 -11.67 -21.45 13.81
C ASP A 266 -10.86 -20.21 14.24
N TYR A 267 -10.50 -20.16 15.50
CA TYR A 267 -9.66 -19.11 16.03
C TYR A 267 -8.80 -19.62 17.16
N TYR A 268 -7.76 -18.88 17.50
CA TYR A 268 -6.77 -19.25 18.51
C TYR A 268 -6.91 -18.37 19.74
N LEU A 269 -6.86 -19.02 20.92
CA LEU A 269 -6.86 -18.33 22.20
C LEU A 269 -5.59 -18.66 22.96
N LYS A 270 -4.99 -17.64 23.57
CA LYS A 270 -3.83 -17.72 24.43
C LYS A 270 -4.21 -17.36 25.83
N PHE A 271 -3.74 -18.15 26.79
CA PHE A 271 -4.03 -17.92 28.20
C PHE A 271 -3.04 -16.93 28.82
N TYR A 272 -3.58 -15.91 29.47
CA TYR A 272 -2.82 -14.95 30.27
C TYR A 272 -3.13 -15.14 31.75
N ALA A 273 -2.17 -15.74 32.49
CA ALA A 273 -2.30 -15.95 33.92
C ALA A 273 -2.11 -14.63 34.67
N GLU A 274 -2.89 -14.41 35.73
CA GLU A 274 -2.72 -13.22 36.57
C GLU A 274 -1.30 -13.10 37.16
N GLY A 275 -0.78 -11.88 37.21
CA GLY A 275 0.51 -11.56 37.78
C GLY A 275 1.74 -11.99 36.97
N VAL A 276 1.60 -12.18 35.65
CA VAL A 276 2.72 -12.45 34.70
C VAL A 276 3.20 -11.22 33.97
N THR A 277 2.47 -10.13 34.10
CA THR A 277 2.90 -8.82 33.65
C THR A 277 3.29 -7.94 34.81
N ASP A 278 4.13 -6.95 34.58
CA ASP A 278 4.38 -5.88 35.54
C ASP A 278 3.15 -4.91 35.61
N ASN A 279 3.27 -3.87 36.44
CA ASN A 279 2.18 -2.89 36.60
C ASN A 279 1.90 -2.05 35.34
N ASP A 280 2.76 -2.15 34.32
CA ASP A 280 2.67 -1.44 33.04
C ASP A 280 2.32 -2.40 31.87
N ASP A 281 1.78 -3.59 32.19
CA ASP A 281 1.39 -4.64 31.26
C ASP A 281 2.55 -5.22 30.41
N ASN A 282 3.80 -5.00 30.80
CA ASN A 282 4.95 -5.59 30.11
C ASN A 282 5.14 -7.07 30.51
N PRO A 283 5.43 -7.96 29.57
CA PRO A 283 5.71 -9.35 29.88
C PRO A 283 6.90 -9.46 30.82
N LEU A 284 6.80 -10.30 31.83
CA LEU A 284 7.91 -10.63 32.75
C LEU A 284 9.02 -11.49 32.09
N SER A 285 8.91 -11.76 30.80
CA SER A 285 9.96 -12.41 30.01
C SER A 285 11.18 -11.51 29.89
N GLN A 286 12.35 -12.01 30.25
CA GLN A 286 13.56 -11.21 30.34
C GLN A 286 14.67 -11.77 29.43
N PRO A 287 15.33 -10.91 28.64
CA PRO A 287 16.51 -11.31 27.90
C PRO A 287 17.67 -11.57 28.88
N ALA A 288 18.36 -12.65 28.66
CA ALA A 288 19.47 -13.11 29.49
C ALA A 288 20.57 -13.71 28.60
N THR A 289 21.68 -14.10 29.23
CA THR A 289 22.75 -14.89 28.59
C THR A 289 22.88 -16.23 29.27
N TYR A 290 23.35 -17.22 28.54
CA TYR A 290 23.61 -18.52 29.10
C TYR A 290 25.00 -19.06 28.72
N ALA A 291 25.52 -19.93 29.57
CA ALA A 291 26.68 -20.75 29.29
C ALA A 291 26.39 -22.20 29.71
N ARG A 292 26.58 -23.13 28.79
CA ARG A 292 26.43 -24.56 29.02
C ARG A 292 27.81 -25.23 29.14
N SER A 293 27.96 -26.01 30.17
CA SER A 293 29.11 -26.88 30.36
C SER A 293 28.59 -28.28 30.71
N SER A 294 28.87 -29.24 29.83
CA SER A 294 28.27 -30.58 29.92
C SER A 294 26.71 -30.47 29.82
N ASN A 295 25.99 -31.01 30.77
CA ASN A 295 24.51 -30.94 30.84
C ASN A 295 24.01 -29.76 31.69
N THR A 296 24.91 -28.97 32.28
CA THR A 296 24.53 -27.84 33.12
C THR A 296 24.51 -26.55 32.31
N VAL A 297 23.36 -25.89 32.25
CA VAL A 297 23.19 -24.56 31.67
C VAL A 297 23.13 -23.55 32.80
N THR A 298 24.07 -22.65 32.85
CA THR A 298 24.06 -21.50 33.76
C THR A 298 23.47 -20.31 33.04
N VAL A 299 22.36 -19.82 33.49
CA VAL A 299 21.69 -18.60 32.98
C VAL A 299 22.09 -17.43 33.85
N THR A 300 22.50 -16.34 33.20
CA THR A 300 22.81 -15.07 33.86
C THR A 300 21.70 -14.08 33.59
N LEU A 301 20.98 -13.76 34.65
CA LEU A 301 19.83 -12.84 34.63
C LEU A 301 19.85 -12.02 35.93
N ASN A 302 20.14 -10.75 35.83
CA ASN A 302 20.33 -9.90 37.00
C ASN A 302 19.02 -9.65 37.75
N GLY A 303 19.04 -9.90 39.07
CA GLY A 303 17.91 -9.56 39.94
C GLY A 303 16.63 -10.34 39.68
N HIS A 304 16.75 -11.57 39.20
CA HIS A 304 15.61 -12.37 38.67
C HIS A 304 14.57 -12.81 39.73
N GLY A 305 14.90 -12.79 40.99
CA GLY A 305 13.95 -13.13 42.07
C GLY A 305 13.45 -14.58 42.13
N TYR A 306 13.99 -15.50 41.31
CA TYR A 306 13.63 -16.92 41.34
C TYR A 306 14.23 -17.64 42.56
N SER A 307 13.63 -18.77 42.91
CA SER A 307 14.01 -19.68 43.98
C SER A 307 14.32 -21.06 43.42
N ASN A 308 15.11 -21.86 44.17
CA ASN A 308 15.35 -23.25 43.79
C ASN A 308 14.04 -24.03 43.72
N GLY A 309 13.85 -24.76 42.61
CA GLY A 309 12.62 -25.49 42.34
C GLY A 309 11.58 -24.73 41.47
N ASP A 310 11.78 -23.43 41.26
CA ASP A 310 10.94 -22.68 40.31
C ASP A 310 11.14 -23.24 38.90
N GLN A 311 10.17 -23.00 38.07
CA GLN A 311 10.17 -23.46 36.69
C GLN A 311 10.22 -22.29 35.73
N VAL A 312 11.00 -22.45 34.66
CA VAL A 312 11.11 -21.45 33.59
C VAL A 312 11.07 -22.15 32.23
N ILE A 313 10.65 -21.41 31.21
CA ILE A 313 10.86 -21.76 29.82
C ILE A 313 12.07 -20.97 29.35
N LEU A 314 13.05 -21.64 28.78
CA LEU A 314 14.19 -21.02 28.14
C LEU A 314 14.03 -21.11 26.62
N ASP A 315 14.11 -19.96 25.96
CA ASP A 315 14.15 -19.82 24.51
C ASP A 315 15.56 -19.33 24.13
N MET A 316 16.38 -20.24 23.59
CA MET A 316 17.79 -20.01 23.26
C MET A 316 17.87 -19.27 21.93
N THR A 317 17.96 -17.96 21.97
CA THR A 317 17.97 -17.09 20.76
C THR A 317 19.30 -17.11 20.00
N SER A 318 20.36 -17.66 20.58
CA SER A 318 21.66 -17.93 19.93
C SER A 318 22.45 -18.99 20.64
N GLY A 319 23.43 -19.58 19.94
CA GLY A 319 24.20 -20.73 20.45
C GLY A 319 23.46 -22.04 20.18
N ASN A 320 23.95 -23.15 20.79
CA ASN A 320 23.41 -24.50 20.60
C ASN A 320 22.78 -25.06 21.91
N GLY A 321 22.17 -24.21 22.72
CA GLY A 321 21.34 -24.61 23.83
C GLY A 321 20.01 -25.21 23.36
N SER A 322 19.38 -26.03 24.22
CA SER A 322 18.06 -26.60 23.89
C SER A 322 16.97 -25.72 24.48
N ASP A 323 15.98 -25.40 23.66
CA ASP A 323 14.78 -24.77 24.15
C ASP A 323 13.98 -25.75 25.01
N GLY A 324 13.29 -25.22 26.00
CA GLY A 324 12.46 -26.10 26.78
C GLY A 324 12.05 -25.58 28.16
N TYR A 325 11.45 -26.50 28.86
CA TYR A 325 10.90 -26.29 30.19
C TYR A 325 11.92 -26.85 31.22
N TYR A 326 12.37 -26.01 32.12
CA TYR A 326 13.43 -26.34 33.05
C TYR A 326 13.04 -26.03 34.48
N THR A 327 13.54 -26.88 35.41
CA THR A 327 13.47 -26.61 36.84
C THR A 327 14.78 -25.96 37.27
N ILE A 328 14.68 -24.86 37.97
CA ILE A 328 15.80 -24.04 38.45
C ILE A 328 16.49 -24.66 39.64
N ALA A 329 17.82 -24.62 39.62
CA ALA A 329 18.68 -25.01 40.73
C ALA A 329 19.83 -24.02 40.91
N ASN A 330 20.55 -24.10 42.03
CA ASN A 330 21.72 -23.30 42.37
C ASN A 330 21.53 -21.79 42.15
N VAL A 331 20.43 -21.28 42.67
CA VAL A 331 20.00 -19.87 42.54
C VAL A 331 20.96 -18.95 43.31
N THR A 332 21.42 -17.91 42.63
CA THR A 332 22.08 -16.71 43.20
C THR A 332 21.26 -15.48 42.87
N THR A 333 21.70 -14.29 43.28
CA THR A 333 21.02 -13.05 42.94
C THR A 333 20.92 -12.77 41.42
N ASN A 334 21.92 -13.26 40.66
CA ASN A 334 22.05 -12.92 39.24
C ASN A 334 22.20 -14.15 38.33
N THR A 335 22.22 -15.36 38.88
CA THR A 335 22.38 -16.58 38.08
C THR A 335 21.57 -17.73 38.67
N PHE A 336 21.19 -18.65 37.84
CA PHE A 336 20.62 -19.93 38.18
C PHE A 336 21.09 -20.99 37.21
N THR A 337 20.98 -22.25 37.58
CA THR A 337 21.34 -23.37 36.72
C THR A 337 20.11 -24.22 36.40
N VAL A 338 20.13 -24.80 35.19
CA VAL A 338 19.16 -25.83 34.77
C VAL A 338 19.90 -26.99 34.14
N THR A 339 19.30 -28.17 34.12
CA THR A 339 19.88 -29.36 33.50
C THR A 339 19.32 -29.56 32.11
N ASP A 340 20.16 -29.50 31.08
CA ASP A 340 19.79 -29.78 29.69
C ASP A 340 19.99 -31.30 29.42
N ALA A 341 19.09 -31.90 28.65
CA ALA A 341 19.20 -33.32 28.26
C ALA A 341 20.39 -33.56 27.32
N SER A 342 20.77 -32.56 26.54
CA SER A 342 21.95 -32.59 25.67
C SER A 342 23.19 -32.13 26.39
N SER A 343 24.35 -32.71 26.06
CA SER A 343 25.64 -32.36 26.65
C SER A 343 26.50 -31.58 25.65
N GLY A 344 27.37 -30.70 26.16
CA GLY A 344 28.29 -29.93 25.33
C GLY A 344 28.68 -28.60 25.96
N THR A 345 29.59 -27.90 25.31
CA THR A 345 30.01 -26.55 25.72
C THR A 345 29.53 -25.55 24.68
N THR A 346 28.69 -24.62 25.09
CA THR A 346 28.17 -23.52 24.23
C THR A 346 27.75 -22.34 25.10
N SER A 347 27.66 -21.18 24.52
CA SER A 347 27.11 -19.99 25.17
C SER A 347 26.32 -19.16 24.16
N GLY A 348 25.42 -18.36 24.64
CA GLY A 348 24.57 -17.52 23.76
C GLY A 348 23.60 -16.66 24.55
N ASN A 349 22.65 -16.10 23.82
CA ASN A 349 21.54 -15.36 24.37
C ASN A 349 20.33 -16.27 24.58
N VAL A 350 19.55 -15.98 25.59
CA VAL A 350 18.36 -16.72 25.96
C VAL A 350 17.28 -15.73 26.44
N THR A 351 16.05 -16.01 26.11
CA THR A 351 14.90 -15.34 26.72
C THR A 351 14.33 -16.25 27.81
N VAL A 352 14.25 -15.74 29.04
CA VAL A 352 13.70 -16.45 30.17
C VAL A 352 12.24 -16.09 30.35
N HIS A 353 11.36 -17.08 30.25
CA HIS A 353 9.94 -16.91 30.48
C HIS A 353 9.55 -17.57 31.81
N PRO A 354 8.91 -16.83 32.75
CA PRO A 354 8.42 -17.44 33.96
C PRO A 354 7.29 -18.42 33.65
N VAL A 355 7.36 -19.61 34.24
CA VAL A 355 6.26 -20.56 34.16
C VAL A 355 5.31 -20.27 35.29
N ARG A 356 4.17 -19.65 34.98
CA ARG A 356 3.11 -19.42 35.94
C ARG A 356 1.87 -20.17 35.57
N PHE A 357 1.34 -20.89 36.56
CA PHE A 357 0.01 -21.43 36.53
C PHE A 357 -0.82 -20.59 37.49
N GLY A 358 -2.01 -20.26 37.10
CA GLY A 358 -2.90 -19.49 37.96
C GLY A 358 -4.23 -19.26 37.26
N GLU A 359 -5.07 -18.55 37.96
CA GLU A 359 -6.27 -17.98 37.36
C GLU A 359 -5.86 -16.92 36.34
N GLY A 360 -6.67 -16.72 35.32
CA GLY A 360 -6.36 -15.77 34.28
C GLY A 360 -7.47 -15.67 33.23
N VAL A 361 -7.13 -15.04 32.12
CA VAL A 361 -8.04 -14.81 31.01
C VAL A 361 -7.52 -15.43 29.72
N TRP A 362 -8.45 -15.83 28.87
CA TRP A 362 -8.14 -16.25 27.51
C TRP A 362 -8.34 -15.06 26.58
N GLU A 363 -7.33 -14.75 25.82
CA GLU A 363 -7.36 -13.70 24.82
C GLU A 363 -7.08 -14.30 23.44
N GLU A 364 -7.66 -13.71 22.43
CA GLU A 364 -7.46 -14.09 21.06
C GLU A 364 -6.00 -13.86 20.65
N CYS A 365 -5.41 -14.79 19.93
CA CYS A 365 -4.05 -14.68 19.45
C CYS A 365 -3.90 -15.21 18.03
N ALA A 366 -2.76 -14.92 17.42
CA ALA A 366 -2.40 -15.52 16.14
C ALA A 366 -2.01 -17.00 16.30
N GLU A 367 -2.20 -17.77 15.24
CA GLU A 367 -1.74 -19.15 15.16
C GLU A 367 -0.24 -19.25 15.47
N PRO A 368 0.18 -20.17 16.33
CA PRO A 368 1.59 -20.36 16.59
C PRO A 368 2.40 -20.75 15.35
N GLY A 369 3.46 -19.98 15.08
CA GLY A 369 4.39 -20.26 13.98
C GLY A 369 4.10 -19.58 12.65
N ILE A 370 3.02 -18.81 12.53
CA ILE A 370 2.78 -17.99 11.34
C ILE A 370 3.57 -16.68 11.39
N THR A 371 3.72 -16.06 10.22
CA THR A 371 4.31 -14.73 10.10
C THR A 371 3.38 -13.69 10.73
N THR A 372 3.88 -12.93 11.72
CA THR A 372 3.10 -11.94 12.44
C THR A 372 3.49 -10.49 12.15
N THR A 373 4.64 -10.27 11.51
CA THR A 373 5.20 -8.92 11.27
C THR A 373 5.67 -8.77 9.84
N PHE A 374 5.61 -7.56 9.32
CA PHE A 374 6.22 -7.21 8.04
C PHE A 374 7.73 -6.99 8.20
N ASP A 375 8.48 -7.23 7.13
CA ASP A 375 9.87 -6.79 7.05
C ASP A 375 9.91 -5.28 6.80
N ASN A 376 10.23 -4.52 7.83
CA ASN A 376 10.27 -3.04 7.77
C ASN A 376 11.21 -2.51 6.67
N THR A 377 12.22 -3.29 6.26
CA THR A 377 13.18 -2.87 5.22
C THR A 377 12.57 -2.84 3.83
N THR A 378 11.49 -3.56 3.61
CA THR A 378 10.73 -3.64 2.34
C THR A 378 9.49 -2.76 2.32
N MET A 379 9.07 -2.26 3.48
CA MET A 379 7.89 -1.44 3.64
C MET A 379 8.20 0.06 3.40
N PRO A 380 7.18 0.88 3.08
CA PRO A 380 7.35 2.32 2.96
C PRO A 380 7.96 2.95 4.20
N ILE A 381 8.89 3.88 3.99
CA ILE A 381 9.54 4.65 5.06
C ILE A 381 8.81 5.97 5.30
N GLN A 382 8.99 6.52 6.50
CA GLN A 382 8.39 7.77 6.91
C GLN A 382 9.45 8.88 6.96
N LEU A 383 9.16 10.01 6.31
CA LEU A 383 9.92 11.24 6.45
C LEU A 383 9.17 12.20 7.39
N LYS A 384 9.75 12.49 8.55
CA LYS A 384 9.20 13.43 9.53
C LYS A 384 10.03 14.69 9.61
N ARG A 385 9.37 15.84 9.65
CA ARG A 385 10.01 17.09 10.03
C ARG A 385 10.03 17.21 11.55
N ALA A 386 11.19 17.43 12.13
CA ALA A 386 11.36 17.73 13.53
C ALA A 386 11.51 19.26 13.75
N ASN A 387 10.92 19.76 14.83
CA ASN A 387 11.01 21.17 15.21
C ASN A 387 12.45 21.54 15.61
N PRO A 388 12.80 22.85 15.60
CA PRO A 388 14.06 23.29 16.15
C PRO A 388 14.25 22.83 17.59
N GLY A 389 15.46 22.42 17.96
CA GLY A 389 15.76 21.91 19.29
C GLY A 389 17.05 21.09 19.33
N THR A 390 17.36 20.58 20.52
CA THR A 390 18.51 19.71 20.75
C THR A 390 18.06 18.27 20.79
N TYR A 391 18.65 17.45 19.96
CA TYR A 391 18.30 16.04 19.80
C TYR A 391 19.52 15.14 19.95
N THR A 392 19.34 13.97 20.52
CA THR A 392 20.38 12.94 20.55
C THR A 392 20.42 12.26 19.19
N THR A 393 21.56 12.31 18.52
CA THR A 393 21.73 11.68 17.20
C THR A 393 22.13 10.23 17.37
N ILE A 394 21.26 9.33 16.95
CA ILE A 394 21.47 7.88 17.10
C ILE A 394 22.64 7.39 16.22
N ASN A 395 22.89 8.06 15.09
CA ASN A 395 23.89 7.62 14.10
C ASN A 395 25.29 8.19 14.28
N ASN A 396 25.51 9.08 15.25
CA ASN A 396 26.80 9.73 15.50
C ASN A 396 27.34 9.47 16.93
N GLY A 397 27.24 8.24 17.43
CA GLY A 397 27.85 7.86 18.72
C GLY A 397 27.16 8.46 19.95
N GLY A 398 25.88 8.82 19.87
CA GLY A 398 25.08 9.31 21.02
C GLY A 398 25.34 10.77 21.41
N GLY A 399 25.97 11.57 20.53
CA GLY A 399 26.14 12.99 20.75
C GLY A 399 24.83 13.76 20.60
N THR A 400 24.71 14.93 21.28
CA THR A 400 23.58 15.83 21.09
C THR A 400 23.93 16.91 20.06
N THR A 401 23.02 17.15 19.12
CA THR A 401 23.12 18.19 18.09
C THR A 401 21.97 19.16 18.23
N ASN A 402 22.26 20.45 18.22
CA ASN A 402 21.26 21.50 18.22
C ASN A 402 20.93 21.91 16.78
N TYR A 403 19.66 21.70 16.38
CA TYR A 403 19.15 22.08 15.08
C TYR A 403 18.32 23.36 15.20
N THR A 404 18.91 24.50 14.82
CA THR A 404 18.26 25.81 14.93
C THR A 404 17.05 25.97 14.00
N ASN A 405 17.06 25.31 12.86
CA ASN A 405 16.01 25.39 11.84
C ASN A 405 15.16 24.12 11.75
N GLY A 406 15.31 23.19 12.71
CA GLY A 406 14.73 21.85 12.60
C GLY A 406 15.54 20.94 11.65
N PHE A 407 15.04 19.74 11.44
CA PHE A 407 15.64 18.76 10.55
C PHE A 407 14.58 17.76 10.04
N PHE A 408 14.93 16.99 9.02
CA PHE A 408 14.14 15.87 8.56
C PHE A 408 14.74 14.56 9.05
N ARG A 409 13.87 13.65 9.48
CA ARG A 409 14.24 12.33 9.94
C ARG A 409 13.54 11.27 9.11
N PHE A 410 14.29 10.32 8.56
CA PHE A 410 13.76 9.07 8.06
C PHE A 410 13.61 8.08 9.21
N SER A 411 12.49 7.40 9.25
CA SER A 411 12.24 6.32 10.21
C SER A 411 11.31 5.29 9.58
N TYR A 412 11.40 4.06 10.06
CA TYR A 412 10.38 3.07 9.78
C TYR A 412 9.15 3.40 10.64
N PRO A 413 7.95 3.42 10.05
CA PRO A 413 6.72 3.40 10.84
C PRO A 413 6.66 2.12 11.69
N ASP A 414 5.92 2.17 12.78
CA ASP A 414 5.59 0.99 13.56
C ASP A 414 4.41 0.29 12.88
N TRP A 415 4.75 -0.62 11.94
CA TRP A 415 3.74 -1.40 11.23
C TRP A 415 3.07 -2.36 12.19
N GLY A 416 1.74 -2.39 12.18
CA GLY A 416 0.94 -3.26 13.03
C GLY A 416 1.31 -4.74 12.88
N LYS A 417 1.11 -5.48 13.97
CA LYS A 417 1.35 -6.92 14.01
C LYS A 417 0.05 -7.70 13.80
N ARG A 418 0.19 -8.91 13.31
CA ARG A 418 -0.86 -9.89 13.23
C ARG A 418 -1.02 -10.54 14.60
N ASP A 419 -1.91 -9.99 15.40
CA ASP A 419 -2.09 -10.42 16.80
C ASP A 419 -3.12 -11.54 16.93
N VAL A 420 -3.94 -11.81 15.90
CA VAL A 420 -5.07 -12.75 15.96
C VAL A 420 -5.22 -13.52 14.65
N GLY A 421 -5.86 -14.69 14.71
CA GLY A 421 -6.27 -15.48 13.56
C GLY A 421 -5.15 -16.30 12.93
N ASP A 422 -5.43 -16.86 11.78
CA ASP A 422 -4.56 -17.69 10.96
C ASP A 422 -4.58 -17.23 9.49
N ASP A 423 -3.98 -18.01 8.59
CA ASP A 423 -3.92 -17.65 7.17
C ASP A 423 -5.27 -17.63 6.45
N LEU A 424 -6.33 -18.18 7.05
CA LEU A 424 -7.68 -18.16 6.50
C LEU A 424 -8.51 -17.00 7.05
N THR A 425 -8.43 -16.76 8.36
CA THR A 425 -9.27 -15.77 9.07
C THR A 425 -8.67 -14.38 9.13
N ASN A 426 -7.34 -14.28 9.01
CA ASN A 426 -6.59 -13.03 8.98
C ASN A 426 -5.40 -13.16 8.02
N SER A 427 -5.69 -13.40 6.74
CA SER A 427 -4.67 -13.64 5.71
C SER A 427 -3.67 -12.50 5.58
N GLU A 428 -2.48 -12.81 5.06
CA GLU A 428 -1.52 -11.78 4.68
C GLU A 428 -2.14 -10.81 3.67
N PRO A 429 -1.95 -9.49 3.85
CA PRO A 429 -2.43 -8.49 2.88
C PRO A 429 -1.85 -8.77 1.49
N SER A 430 -2.65 -8.54 0.45
CA SER A 430 -2.29 -8.86 -0.96
C SER A 430 -1.08 -8.09 -1.49
N PHE A 431 -0.56 -7.10 -0.78
CA PHE A 431 0.69 -6.46 -1.16
C PHE A 431 1.95 -7.25 -0.76
N VAL A 432 1.83 -8.26 0.12
CA VAL A 432 2.96 -9.09 0.52
C VAL A 432 3.48 -9.87 -0.69
N GLY A 433 4.77 -9.74 -0.97
CA GLY A 433 5.41 -10.33 -2.15
C GLY A 433 5.20 -9.57 -3.47
N HIS A 434 4.49 -8.45 -3.45
CA HIS A 434 4.23 -7.61 -4.62
C HIS A 434 4.67 -6.16 -4.41
N PRO A 435 5.13 -5.46 -5.48
CA PRO A 435 5.48 -4.05 -5.38
C PRO A 435 4.27 -3.18 -5.07
N ILE A 436 4.41 -2.26 -4.12
CA ILE A 436 3.42 -1.20 -3.88
C ILE A 436 3.61 -0.13 -4.95
N GLN A 437 2.58 0.09 -5.77
CA GLN A 437 2.60 1.05 -6.88
C GLN A 437 2.30 2.47 -6.41
N LYS A 438 1.33 2.61 -5.52
CA LYS A 438 0.89 3.91 -4.98
C LYS A 438 0.40 3.79 -3.55
N MET A 439 0.62 4.84 -2.79
CA MET A 439 0.08 5.04 -1.46
C MET A 439 -0.77 6.31 -1.45
N ILE A 440 -1.99 6.19 -0.96
CA ILE A 440 -3.00 7.27 -0.99
C ILE A 440 -3.69 7.32 0.36
N PHE A 441 -4.01 8.51 0.83
CA PHE A 441 -4.87 8.67 2.00
C PHE A 441 -6.32 8.80 1.55
N PHE A 442 -7.19 7.91 2.04
CA PHE A 442 -8.59 7.89 1.65
C PHE A 442 -9.50 7.52 2.83
N ARG A 443 -10.44 8.37 3.17
CA ARG A 443 -11.45 8.15 4.23
C ARG A 443 -10.86 7.63 5.54
N ASN A 444 -9.87 8.33 6.08
CA ASN A 444 -9.17 7.97 7.32
C ASN A 444 -8.47 6.60 7.29
N ARG A 445 -8.04 6.16 6.13
CA ARG A 445 -7.25 4.95 5.90
C ARG A 445 -6.08 5.25 4.96
N ILE A 446 -4.98 4.56 5.10
CA ILE A 446 -3.99 4.46 4.03
C ILE A 446 -4.45 3.38 3.06
N ALA A 447 -4.55 3.74 1.79
CA ALA A 447 -4.80 2.82 0.69
C ALA A 447 -3.49 2.54 -0.05
N LEU A 448 -3.18 1.28 -0.25
CA LEU A 448 -2.06 0.81 -1.05
C LEU A 448 -2.60 0.17 -2.33
N LEU A 449 -2.01 0.51 -3.45
CA LEU A 449 -2.26 -0.17 -4.72
C LEU A 449 -1.12 -1.14 -4.97
N SER A 450 -1.42 -2.40 -5.15
CA SER A 450 -0.44 -3.45 -5.42
C SER A 450 -1.01 -4.48 -6.38
N ALA A 451 -0.33 -4.74 -7.47
CA ALA A 451 -0.83 -5.57 -8.56
C ALA A 451 -2.25 -5.17 -8.97
N GLU A 452 -3.24 -6.07 -8.87
CA GLU A 452 -4.66 -5.80 -9.13
C GLU A 452 -5.48 -5.46 -7.87
N ASN A 453 -4.82 -5.31 -6.71
CA ASN A 453 -5.50 -5.16 -5.43
C ASN A 453 -5.43 -3.73 -4.89
N VAL A 454 -6.47 -3.38 -4.13
CA VAL A 454 -6.57 -2.17 -3.34
C VAL A 454 -6.68 -2.56 -1.89
N ILE A 455 -5.66 -2.24 -1.12
CA ILE A 455 -5.55 -2.63 0.27
C ILE A 455 -5.61 -1.38 1.14
N LEU A 456 -6.62 -1.30 2.03
CA LEU A 456 -6.80 -0.17 2.94
C LEU A 456 -6.48 -0.60 4.37
N SER A 457 -5.75 0.25 5.09
CA SER A 457 -5.46 0.06 6.51
C SER A 457 -6.74 0.09 7.36
N ARG A 458 -6.63 -0.25 8.63
CA ARG A 458 -7.71 -0.01 9.60
C ARG A 458 -8.05 1.48 9.70
N VAL A 459 -9.29 1.78 10.09
CA VAL A 459 -9.74 3.16 10.26
C VAL A 459 -8.97 3.82 11.41
N ASN A 460 -8.36 4.99 11.13
CA ASN A 460 -7.54 5.76 12.08
C ASN A 460 -6.31 5.02 12.64
N ASP A 461 -6.00 3.85 12.11
CA ASP A 461 -4.81 3.07 12.44
C ASP A 461 -4.04 2.80 11.13
N PHE A 462 -3.27 3.79 10.71
CA PHE A 462 -2.75 3.89 9.33
C PHE A 462 -1.68 2.87 8.98
N TYR A 463 -1.00 2.34 9.98
CA TYR A 463 0.08 1.37 9.78
C TYR A 463 -0.37 -0.07 10.05
N ASN A 464 -1.66 -0.32 10.27
CA ASN A 464 -2.19 -1.62 10.60
C ASN A 464 -3.09 -2.15 9.47
N PHE A 465 -2.68 -3.29 8.89
CA PHE A 465 -3.37 -4.00 7.82
C PHE A 465 -3.91 -5.37 8.25
N TRP A 466 -3.99 -5.62 9.56
CA TRP A 466 -4.49 -6.86 10.14
C TRP A 466 -5.85 -6.63 10.80
N VAL A 467 -6.71 -7.66 10.80
CA VAL A 467 -8.00 -7.57 11.51
C VAL A 467 -7.79 -7.50 13.02
N LYS A 468 -8.77 -6.92 13.72
CA LYS A 468 -8.70 -6.80 15.18
C LYS A 468 -9.07 -8.11 15.89
N THR A 469 -9.98 -8.87 15.33
CA THR A 469 -10.47 -10.16 15.85
C THR A 469 -10.81 -11.06 14.67
N ALA A 470 -10.49 -12.34 14.76
CA ALA A 470 -10.88 -13.35 13.77
C ALA A 470 -12.30 -13.85 13.99
N MET A 471 -12.90 -13.56 15.16
CA MET A 471 -14.25 -14.03 15.51
C MET A 471 -15.38 -13.27 14.83
N ALA A 472 -15.15 -12.03 14.43
CA ALA A 472 -16.19 -11.19 13.82
C ALA A 472 -15.59 -10.06 12.98
N ILE A 473 -16.21 -9.76 11.85
CA ILE A 473 -15.82 -8.64 10.99
C ILE A 473 -16.21 -7.33 11.64
N SER A 474 -15.26 -6.42 11.79
CA SER A 474 -15.48 -5.07 12.31
C SER A 474 -15.52 -4.06 11.15
N ASN A 475 -16.36 -3.03 11.29
CA ASN A 475 -16.39 -1.91 10.34
C ASN A 475 -15.03 -1.17 10.23
N ALA A 476 -14.19 -1.29 11.24
CA ALA A 476 -12.87 -0.67 11.28
C ALA A 476 -11.77 -1.53 10.68
N ASP A 477 -12.02 -2.79 10.37
CA ASP A 477 -11.02 -3.72 9.85
C ASP A 477 -10.46 -3.30 8.49
N PRO A 478 -9.27 -3.77 8.12
CA PRO A 478 -8.68 -3.54 6.81
C PRO A 478 -9.61 -3.99 5.69
N ILE A 479 -9.43 -3.42 4.53
CA ILE A 479 -10.16 -3.79 3.32
C ILE A 479 -9.13 -4.23 2.29
N ASP A 480 -9.27 -5.42 1.75
CA ASP A 480 -8.42 -5.95 0.68
C ASP A 480 -9.32 -6.45 -0.44
N LEU A 481 -9.30 -5.75 -1.57
CA LEU A 481 -10.21 -6.00 -2.68
C LEU A 481 -9.45 -6.09 -3.99
N GLN A 482 -9.75 -7.10 -4.76
CA GLN A 482 -9.26 -7.27 -6.10
C GLN A 482 -10.16 -6.55 -7.12
N SER A 483 -9.55 -5.88 -8.11
CA SER A 483 -10.28 -5.30 -9.24
C SER A 483 -10.79 -6.43 -10.14
N SER A 484 -12.07 -6.35 -10.51
CA SER A 484 -12.65 -7.29 -11.47
C SER A 484 -12.49 -6.75 -12.88
N SER A 485 -11.45 -7.18 -13.57
CA SER A 485 -11.18 -6.85 -14.98
C SER A 485 -11.29 -8.09 -15.87
N THR A 486 -11.53 -7.86 -17.15
CA THR A 486 -11.54 -8.94 -18.16
C THR A 486 -10.12 -9.41 -18.53
N TYR A 487 -9.11 -8.60 -18.20
CA TYR A 487 -7.69 -8.84 -18.51
C TYR A 487 -6.85 -8.70 -17.23
N PRO A 488 -5.67 -9.33 -17.16
CA PRO A 488 -4.72 -9.08 -16.08
C PRO A 488 -4.42 -7.58 -15.99
N THR A 489 -4.72 -6.98 -14.87
CA THR A 489 -4.74 -5.52 -14.73
C THR A 489 -3.87 -5.11 -13.56
N LYS A 490 -2.87 -4.24 -13.81
CA LYS A 490 -2.13 -3.56 -12.74
C LYS A 490 -2.79 -2.23 -12.43
N LEU A 491 -2.91 -1.92 -11.15
CA LEU A 491 -3.36 -0.63 -10.65
C LEU A 491 -2.16 0.28 -10.42
N PHE A 492 -2.16 1.48 -10.99
CA PHE A 492 -0.99 2.37 -10.95
C PHE A 492 -1.20 3.58 -10.06
N ASP A 493 -2.36 4.21 -10.12
CA ASP A 493 -2.65 5.41 -9.35
C ASP A 493 -4.15 5.53 -9.05
N ALA A 494 -4.53 6.43 -8.14
CA ALA A 494 -5.92 6.72 -7.87
C ALA A 494 -6.12 8.15 -7.35
N VAL A 495 -7.32 8.68 -7.56
CA VAL A 495 -7.71 10.02 -7.13
C VAL A 495 -9.08 9.98 -6.48
N GLU A 496 -9.23 10.69 -5.38
CA GLU A 496 -10.51 10.85 -4.70
C GLU A 496 -11.45 11.76 -5.49
N ASN A 497 -12.71 11.34 -5.59
CA ASN A 497 -13.83 12.10 -6.12
C ASN A 497 -15.03 11.98 -5.16
N ALA A 498 -16.03 12.80 -5.35
CA ALA A 498 -17.28 12.78 -4.58
C ALA A 498 -17.95 11.38 -4.54
N GLY A 499 -17.81 10.58 -5.59
CA GLY A 499 -18.35 9.21 -5.69
C GLY A 499 -17.54 8.13 -4.98
N GLY A 500 -16.29 8.39 -4.66
CA GLY A 500 -15.35 7.41 -4.09
C GLY A 500 -13.92 7.62 -4.57
N LEU A 501 -13.13 6.57 -4.59
CA LEU A 501 -11.77 6.56 -5.10
C LEU A 501 -11.76 6.02 -6.53
N VAL A 502 -11.38 6.85 -7.49
CA VAL A 502 -11.23 6.45 -8.89
C VAL A 502 -9.82 5.93 -9.09
N ILE A 503 -9.71 4.69 -9.51
CA ILE A 503 -8.47 3.92 -9.62
C ILE A 503 -8.16 3.72 -11.09
N PHE A 504 -6.90 3.91 -11.45
CA PHE A 504 -6.41 3.85 -12.81
C PHE A 504 -5.52 2.63 -13.04
N SER A 505 -5.88 1.86 -14.05
CA SER A 505 -5.00 0.88 -14.68
C SER A 505 -4.53 1.41 -16.03
N ALA A 506 -3.67 0.68 -16.74
CA ALA A 506 -3.20 1.09 -18.06
C ALA A 506 -4.33 1.24 -19.11
N SER A 507 -5.44 0.53 -18.96
CA SER A 507 -6.52 0.46 -19.97
C SER A 507 -7.92 0.72 -19.44
N GLU A 508 -8.10 0.70 -18.13
CA GLU A 508 -9.41 0.76 -17.49
C GLU A 508 -9.37 1.64 -16.24
N GLN A 509 -10.49 2.22 -15.89
CA GLN A 509 -10.71 2.93 -14.65
C GLN A 509 -11.76 2.21 -13.82
N PHE A 510 -11.53 2.17 -12.51
CA PHE A 510 -12.41 1.54 -11.54
C PHE A 510 -12.83 2.56 -10.48
N LEU A 511 -13.97 2.33 -9.87
CA LEU A 511 -14.47 3.12 -8.76
C LEU A 511 -14.55 2.25 -7.51
N LEU A 512 -13.77 2.57 -6.48
CA LEU A 512 -13.96 2.04 -5.14
C LEU A 512 -14.95 2.92 -4.38
N SER A 513 -16.06 2.34 -3.98
CA SER A 513 -17.12 3.02 -3.27
C SER A 513 -17.80 2.12 -2.25
N SER A 514 -18.59 2.70 -1.37
CA SER A 514 -19.45 1.97 -0.43
C SER A 514 -20.87 1.70 -0.98
N GLY A 515 -21.07 1.87 -2.29
CA GLY A 515 -22.39 1.72 -2.90
C GLY A 515 -23.38 2.78 -2.43
N ALA A 516 -24.57 2.36 -2.00
CA ALA A 516 -25.60 3.26 -1.48
C ALA A 516 -25.38 3.63 0.00
N GLU A 517 -24.50 2.92 0.69
CA GLU A 517 -24.16 3.14 2.08
C GLU A 517 -23.18 4.30 2.24
N ALA A 518 -23.34 5.07 3.31
CA ALA A 518 -22.46 6.22 3.54
C ALA A 518 -21.07 5.83 4.06
N LEU A 519 -20.96 4.68 4.73
CA LEU A 519 -19.74 4.24 5.40
C LEU A 519 -19.01 3.17 4.58
N LEU A 520 -17.70 3.36 4.39
CA LEU A 520 -16.83 2.39 3.76
C LEU A 520 -16.33 1.38 4.80
N THR A 521 -16.84 0.15 4.70
CA THR A 521 -16.50 -0.98 5.58
C THR A 521 -16.05 -2.17 4.75
N PRO A 522 -15.44 -3.21 5.34
CA PRO A 522 -15.10 -4.43 4.61
C PRO A 522 -16.28 -5.06 3.87
N GLU A 523 -17.49 -4.97 4.45
CA GLU A 523 -18.70 -5.54 3.86
C GLU A 523 -19.31 -4.67 2.76
N THR A 524 -19.19 -3.34 2.86
CA THR A 524 -19.82 -2.40 1.92
C THR A 524 -18.91 -1.96 0.79
N ALA A 525 -17.59 -2.13 0.96
CA ALA A 525 -16.61 -1.74 -0.03
C ALA A 525 -16.76 -2.55 -1.32
N LYS A 526 -16.82 -1.88 -2.45
CA LYS A 526 -16.95 -2.48 -3.76
C LYS A 526 -16.11 -1.75 -4.79
N ILE A 527 -15.40 -2.52 -5.59
CA ILE A 527 -14.73 -2.00 -6.78
C ILE A 527 -15.63 -2.29 -7.98
N SER A 528 -16.02 -1.26 -8.70
CA SER A 528 -16.81 -1.36 -9.92
C SER A 528 -16.06 -0.79 -11.10
N TYR A 529 -16.25 -1.39 -12.27
CA TYR A 529 -15.77 -0.85 -13.53
C TYR A 529 -16.41 0.51 -13.81
N ALA A 530 -15.62 1.51 -14.17
CA ALA A 530 -16.09 2.85 -14.50
C ALA A 530 -15.97 3.17 -15.99
N SER A 531 -14.79 3.00 -16.58
CA SER A 531 -14.56 3.30 -18.00
C SER A 531 -13.33 2.58 -18.55
N SER A 532 -13.21 2.54 -19.88
CA SER A 532 -12.14 1.85 -20.63
C SER A 532 -11.38 2.85 -21.49
N TYR A 533 -10.61 3.72 -20.84
CA TYR A 533 -9.70 4.64 -21.50
C TYR A 533 -8.26 4.29 -21.12
N ALA A 534 -7.36 4.38 -22.09
CA ALA A 534 -5.96 4.17 -21.83
C ALA A 534 -5.40 5.28 -20.94
N PHE A 535 -4.64 4.89 -19.94
CA PHE A 535 -3.95 5.76 -19.01
C PHE A 535 -2.44 5.55 -19.13
N ASN A 536 -1.67 6.61 -19.04
CA ASN A 536 -0.21 6.52 -19.00
C ASN A 536 0.23 6.17 -17.56
N PRO A 537 0.77 4.96 -17.31
CA PRO A 537 1.20 4.53 -15.98
C PRO A 537 2.30 5.39 -15.34
N ASP A 538 3.08 6.09 -16.18
CA ASP A 538 4.16 6.99 -15.72
C ASP A 538 3.63 8.37 -15.33
N SER A 539 2.34 8.64 -15.52
CA SER A 539 1.70 9.90 -15.16
C SER A 539 0.84 9.77 -13.90
N ASN A 540 0.49 10.89 -13.32
CA ASN A 540 -0.42 10.98 -12.19
C ASN A 540 -1.76 11.60 -12.61
N PRO A 541 -2.89 11.00 -12.22
CA PRO A 541 -4.19 11.64 -12.36
C PRO A 541 -4.32 12.77 -11.33
N VAL A 542 -5.09 13.80 -11.65
CA VAL A 542 -5.29 14.97 -10.80
C VAL A 542 -6.77 15.33 -10.67
N SER A 543 -7.14 15.77 -9.47
CA SER A 543 -8.48 16.34 -9.27
C SER A 543 -8.51 17.80 -9.71
N THR A 544 -9.53 18.17 -10.48
CA THR A 544 -9.78 19.56 -10.87
C THR A 544 -10.92 20.19 -10.05
N GLY A 545 -11.35 19.46 -9.00
CA GLY A 545 -12.49 19.84 -8.16
C GLY A 545 -13.75 19.05 -8.51
N THR A 546 -14.32 19.27 -9.69
CA THR A 546 -15.52 18.56 -10.16
C THR A 546 -15.21 17.37 -11.05
N THR A 547 -14.08 17.39 -11.74
CA THR A 547 -13.64 16.35 -12.68
C THR A 547 -12.27 15.80 -12.27
N ILE A 548 -11.88 14.72 -12.91
CA ILE A 548 -10.53 14.13 -12.76
C ILE A 548 -9.85 14.19 -14.12
N GLY A 549 -8.67 14.81 -14.13
CA GLY A 549 -7.80 14.87 -15.31
C GLY A 549 -6.79 13.75 -15.31
N PHE A 550 -6.53 13.14 -16.47
CA PHE A 550 -5.51 12.12 -16.64
C PHE A 550 -4.92 12.15 -18.05
N LEU A 551 -3.71 11.63 -18.15
CA LEU A 551 -2.98 11.55 -19.42
C LEU A 551 -3.00 10.13 -20.00
N ASN A 552 -3.06 10.08 -21.32
CA ASN A 552 -2.72 8.93 -22.12
C ASN A 552 -1.59 9.32 -23.08
N SER A 553 -0.59 8.47 -23.25
CA SER A 553 0.50 8.69 -24.20
C SER A 553 0.38 7.75 -25.39
N THR A 554 0.38 8.32 -26.58
CA THR A 554 0.45 7.57 -27.84
C THR A 554 1.86 7.66 -28.41
N ALA A 555 2.15 6.95 -29.50
CA ALA A 555 3.44 6.99 -30.15
C ALA A 555 3.87 8.37 -30.68
N ARG A 556 2.97 9.36 -30.74
CA ARG A 556 3.22 10.69 -31.32
C ARG A 556 2.95 11.84 -30.38
N GLU A 557 1.96 11.70 -29.51
CA GLU A 557 1.41 12.77 -28.69
C GLU A 557 0.88 12.24 -27.35
N ALA A 558 0.90 13.04 -26.32
CA ALA A 558 0.09 12.83 -25.13
C ALA A 558 -1.35 13.33 -25.40
N ARG A 559 -2.31 12.77 -24.68
CA ARG A 559 -3.70 13.18 -24.70
C ARG A 559 -4.17 13.40 -23.29
N PHE A 560 -4.75 14.55 -23.06
CA PHE A 560 -5.32 14.88 -21.77
C PHE A 560 -6.84 14.68 -21.80
N TYR A 561 -7.32 13.83 -20.91
CA TYR A 561 -8.73 13.52 -20.72
C TYR A 561 -9.23 14.04 -19.39
N GLU A 562 -10.47 14.47 -19.37
CA GLU A 562 -11.21 14.73 -18.15
C GLU A 562 -12.38 13.76 -18.03
N ILE A 563 -12.53 13.17 -16.86
CA ILE A 563 -13.62 12.28 -16.51
C ILE A 563 -14.51 12.97 -15.49
N ALA A 564 -15.79 13.06 -15.80
CA ALA A 564 -16.83 13.68 -14.98
C ALA A 564 -17.92 12.65 -14.64
N ASP A 565 -18.76 12.97 -13.67
CA ASP A 565 -19.94 12.19 -13.29
C ASP A 565 -19.62 10.72 -12.88
N VAL A 566 -18.45 10.52 -12.30
CA VAL A 566 -18.08 9.18 -11.83
C VAL A 566 -18.97 8.77 -10.67
N SER A 567 -19.84 7.81 -10.92
CA SER A 567 -20.80 7.33 -9.94
C SER A 567 -21.06 5.83 -10.11
N THR A 568 -21.64 5.22 -9.09
CA THR A 568 -22.03 3.80 -9.12
C THR A 568 -23.23 3.49 -10.02
N ARG A 569 -23.92 4.51 -10.52
CA ARG A 569 -25.21 4.34 -11.22
C ARG A 569 -25.20 4.70 -12.71
N GLY A 570 -24.11 5.21 -13.24
CA GLY A 570 -24.03 5.63 -14.63
C GLY A 570 -22.63 5.54 -15.20
N ALA A 571 -22.53 5.49 -16.53
CA ALA A 571 -21.23 5.61 -17.19
C ALA A 571 -20.73 7.07 -17.07
N PRO A 572 -19.47 7.28 -16.69
CA PRO A 572 -18.90 8.61 -16.60
C PRO A 572 -18.78 9.26 -17.98
N THR A 573 -18.79 10.58 -17.99
CA THR A 573 -18.51 11.34 -19.20
C THR A 573 -17.01 11.58 -19.30
N VAL A 574 -16.38 11.11 -20.39
CA VAL A 574 -14.95 11.31 -20.64
C VAL A 574 -14.78 12.20 -21.86
N GLN A 575 -14.04 13.28 -21.70
CA GLN A 575 -13.79 14.26 -22.76
C GLN A 575 -12.29 14.50 -22.94
N GLU A 576 -11.81 14.43 -24.17
CA GLU A 576 -10.46 14.83 -24.54
C GLU A 576 -10.35 16.34 -24.66
N GLN A 577 -9.58 16.98 -23.78
CA GLN A 577 -9.38 18.42 -23.74
C GLN A 577 -8.21 18.87 -24.63
N SER A 578 -7.24 18.00 -24.87
CA SER A 578 -6.06 18.31 -25.70
C SER A 578 -6.30 18.20 -27.21
N LYS A 579 -7.50 17.82 -27.64
CA LYS A 579 -7.82 17.57 -29.05
C LYS A 579 -7.54 18.77 -29.97
N ILE A 580 -7.67 19.99 -29.46
CA ILE A 580 -7.43 21.21 -30.23
C ILE A 580 -5.93 21.51 -30.45
N ILE A 581 -5.06 20.92 -29.65
CA ILE A 581 -3.60 21.09 -29.70
C ILE A 581 -2.86 19.75 -29.92
N ALA A 582 -3.55 18.72 -30.40
CA ALA A 582 -3.05 17.35 -30.45
C ALA A 582 -1.66 17.24 -31.15
N GLU A 583 -1.46 17.98 -32.25
CA GLU A 583 -0.18 17.97 -32.98
C GLU A 583 0.97 18.69 -32.27
N LEU A 584 0.67 19.49 -31.26
CA LEU A 584 1.63 20.31 -30.52
C LEU A 584 1.97 19.71 -29.14
N PHE A 585 1.06 18.91 -28.58
CA PHE A 585 1.17 18.40 -27.23
C PHE A 585 2.18 17.26 -27.14
N PRO A 586 3.31 17.42 -26.43
CA PRO A 586 4.42 16.45 -26.46
C PRO A 586 4.03 15.08 -25.95
N GLN A 587 4.66 14.03 -26.50
CA GLN A 587 4.40 12.64 -26.12
C GLN A 587 4.72 12.32 -24.66
N ASN A 588 5.80 12.88 -24.14
CA ASN A 588 6.42 12.45 -22.88
C ASN A 588 6.02 13.29 -21.66
N LEU A 589 4.88 13.95 -21.72
CA LEU A 589 4.31 14.64 -20.55
C LEU A 589 3.78 13.62 -19.57
N THR A 590 4.34 13.61 -18.38
CA THR A 590 4.06 12.59 -17.36
C THR A 590 3.71 13.21 -16.02
N ASN A 591 4.34 14.33 -15.65
CA ASN A 591 4.07 14.99 -14.40
C ASN A 591 2.98 16.06 -14.56
N VAL A 592 1.86 15.90 -13.86
CA VAL A 592 0.71 16.81 -13.90
C VAL A 592 0.47 17.37 -12.51
N THR A 593 0.32 18.68 -12.42
CA THR A 593 -0.05 19.34 -11.18
C THR A 593 -1.23 20.28 -11.41
N ALA A 594 -2.11 20.38 -10.43
CA ALA A 594 -3.35 21.15 -10.52
C ALA A 594 -3.48 22.16 -9.39
N SER A 595 -4.08 23.30 -9.71
CA SER A 595 -4.60 24.26 -8.74
C SER A 595 -6.11 24.42 -8.98
N THR A 596 -6.91 23.92 -8.06
CA THR A 596 -8.36 24.03 -8.12
C THR A 596 -8.83 25.47 -7.96
N GLU A 597 -8.18 26.23 -7.09
CA GLU A 597 -8.51 27.64 -6.85
C GLU A 597 -8.22 28.54 -8.06
N ASN A 598 -7.10 28.25 -8.74
CA ASN A 598 -6.71 28.99 -9.94
C ASN A 598 -7.31 28.40 -11.21
N GLN A 599 -7.99 27.23 -11.13
CA GLN A 599 -8.51 26.49 -12.28
C GLN A 599 -7.42 26.32 -13.36
N LEU A 600 -6.27 25.80 -12.92
CA LEU A 600 -5.05 25.71 -13.72
C LEU A 600 -4.44 24.33 -13.57
N LEU A 601 -4.09 23.73 -14.71
CA LEU A 601 -3.31 22.49 -14.80
C LEU A 601 -1.98 22.80 -15.49
N LEU A 602 -0.90 22.23 -14.95
CA LEU A 602 0.43 22.35 -15.54
C LEU A 602 1.01 20.95 -15.77
N PHE A 603 1.68 20.80 -16.90
CA PHE A 603 2.21 19.52 -17.39
C PHE A 603 3.70 19.68 -17.71
N ALA A 604 4.52 18.77 -17.22
CA ALA A 604 5.94 18.71 -17.53
C ALA A 604 6.40 17.26 -17.75
N VAL A 605 7.60 17.12 -18.27
CA VAL A 605 8.27 15.82 -18.45
C VAL A 605 8.92 15.41 -17.14
N ASP A 606 8.77 14.15 -16.73
CA ASP A 606 9.56 13.58 -15.65
C ASP A 606 10.98 13.29 -16.16
N SER A 607 11.95 14.00 -15.63
CA SER A 607 13.36 13.90 -16.03
C SER A 607 14.02 12.56 -15.64
N THR A 608 13.38 11.76 -14.78
CA THR A 608 13.87 10.43 -14.40
C THR A 608 13.49 9.37 -15.43
N LEU A 609 12.38 9.58 -16.14
CA LEU A 609 11.86 8.66 -17.14
C LEU A 609 12.21 9.05 -18.57
N HIS A 610 12.29 10.35 -18.85
CA HIS A 610 12.51 10.91 -20.18
C HIS A 610 13.56 12.01 -20.19
N THR A 611 13.99 12.43 -21.37
CA THR A 611 14.90 13.56 -21.50
C THR A 611 14.21 14.83 -21.01
N ALA A 612 14.82 15.48 -20.02
CA ALA A 612 14.31 16.73 -19.45
C ALA A 612 14.17 17.81 -20.52
N THR A 613 13.08 18.54 -20.48
CA THR A 613 12.81 19.70 -21.34
C THR A 613 12.63 20.95 -20.48
N ASN A 614 12.76 22.11 -21.07
CA ASN A 614 12.47 23.38 -20.42
C ASN A 614 11.05 23.90 -20.67
N GLU A 615 10.17 23.04 -21.17
CA GLU A 615 8.78 23.39 -21.47
C GLU A 615 7.84 22.92 -20.38
N VAL A 616 6.93 23.79 -19.99
CA VAL A 616 5.78 23.50 -19.13
C VAL A 616 4.52 23.87 -19.90
N TRP A 617 3.68 22.91 -20.13
CA TRP A 617 2.39 23.11 -20.78
C TRP A 617 1.34 23.46 -19.74
N GLY A 618 0.44 24.38 -20.08
CA GLY A 618 -0.60 24.85 -19.18
C GLY A 618 -1.98 24.76 -19.79
N TYR A 619 -2.95 24.39 -18.97
CA TYR A 619 -4.37 24.40 -19.30
C TYR A 619 -5.12 25.23 -18.27
N LYS A 620 -5.57 26.40 -18.65
CA LYS A 620 -6.35 27.32 -17.83
C LYS A 620 -7.80 27.24 -18.25
N PHE A 621 -8.71 27.10 -17.29
CA PHE A 621 -10.14 27.05 -17.55
C PHE A 621 -10.91 27.93 -16.56
N TYR A 622 -12.15 28.23 -16.90
CA TYR A 622 -13.07 28.94 -16.04
C TYR A 622 -14.43 28.24 -16.07
N GLU A 623 -14.91 27.87 -14.91
CA GLU A 623 -16.20 27.26 -14.70
C GLU A 623 -17.18 28.29 -14.14
N ALA A 624 -18.29 28.48 -14.84
CA ALA A 624 -19.40 29.32 -14.42
C ALA A 624 -20.58 28.40 -14.06
N GLY A 625 -20.68 28.02 -12.78
CA GLY A 625 -21.64 27.01 -12.35
C GLY A 625 -21.27 25.63 -12.91
N ASP A 626 -22.21 24.98 -13.57
CA ASP A 626 -21.99 23.60 -14.09
C ASP A 626 -21.40 23.58 -15.52
N GLN A 627 -21.05 24.75 -16.08
CA GLN A 627 -20.54 24.85 -17.44
C GLN A 627 -19.14 25.44 -17.48
N ARG A 628 -18.28 24.85 -18.30
CA ARG A 628 -16.99 25.44 -18.65
C ARG A 628 -17.18 26.58 -19.65
N ALA A 629 -17.13 27.80 -19.12
CA ALA A 629 -17.37 29.01 -19.93
C ALA A 629 -16.16 29.35 -20.82
N GLN A 630 -14.94 29.04 -20.37
CA GLN A 630 -13.71 29.34 -21.10
C GLN A 630 -12.63 28.30 -20.76
N SER A 631 -11.80 28.02 -21.76
CA SER A 631 -10.58 27.24 -21.57
C SER A 631 -9.52 27.64 -22.59
N ALA A 632 -8.27 27.61 -22.18
CA ALA A 632 -7.12 27.94 -23.02
C ALA A 632 -5.90 27.09 -22.69
N TRP A 633 -5.21 26.69 -23.73
CA TRP A 633 -3.90 26.04 -23.62
C TRP A 633 -2.80 27.08 -23.86
N PHE A 634 -1.70 26.96 -23.11
CA PHE A 634 -0.51 27.77 -23.25
C PHE A 634 0.73 26.94 -22.93
N ARG A 635 1.90 27.49 -23.26
CA ARG A 635 3.18 26.87 -23.00
C ARG A 635 4.13 27.89 -22.40
N TRP A 636 4.77 27.51 -21.30
CA TRP A 636 5.91 28.25 -20.78
C TRP A 636 7.21 27.56 -21.19
N THR A 637 8.15 28.34 -21.65
CA THR A 637 9.51 27.87 -21.90
C THR A 637 10.41 28.48 -20.84
N LEU A 638 10.90 27.71 -19.91
CA LEU A 638 11.71 28.16 -18.78
C LEU A 638 13.20 28.33 -19.19
N PRO A 639 14.01 29.04 -18.37
CA PRO A 639 15.43 29.26 -18.71
C PRO A 639 16.25 27.98 -18.79
N ASN A 640 15.91 26.99 -17.97
CA ASN A 640 16.62 25.73 -17.86
C ASN A 640 15.64 24.54 -17.83
N ASN A 641 16.17 23.33 -17.96
CA ASN A 641 15.37 22.13 -17.98
C ASN A 641 14.66 21.87 -16.64
N VAL A 642 13.39 21.51 -16.73
CA VAL A 642 12.55 21.17 -15.57
C VAL A 642 12.91 19.75 -15.10
N VAL A 643 13.19 19.63 -13.81
CA VAL A 643 13.43 18.33 -13.15
C VAL A 643 12.21 17.88 -12.41
N PHE A 644 11.55 18.80 -11.72
CA PHE A 644 10.35 18.55 -10.95
C PHE A 644 9.51 19.82 -10.86
N HIS A 645 8.19 19.69 -10.77
CA HIS A 645 7.30 20.80 -10.52
C HIS A 645 6.10 20.39 -9.67
N CYS A 646 5.54 21.32 -8.93
CA CYS A 646 4.30 21.12 -8.20
C CYS A 646 3.58 22.45 -7.91
N MET A 647 2.27 22.37 -7.74
CA MET A 647 1.45 23.43 -7.17
C MET A 647 1.27 23.17 -5.67
N MET A 648 1.47 24.18 -4.86
CA MET A 648 1.18 24.19 -3.43
C MET A 648 0.44 25.48 -3.12
N ASP A 649 -0.78 25.34 -2.68
CA ASP A 649 -1.70 26.47 -2.52
C ASP A 649 -1.82 27.27 -3.84
N ASP A 650 -1.55 28.57 -3.80
CA ASP A 650 -1.58 29.47 -4.96
C ASP A 650 -0.21 29.65 -5.64
N GLN A 651 0.79 28.86 -5.25
CA GLN A 651 2.16 29.04 -5.72
C GLN A 651 2.60 27.83 -6.54
N TYR A 652 3.26 28.11 -7.64
CA TYR A 652 3.88 27.09 -8.47
C TYR A 652 5.37 27.03 -8.16
N PHE A 653 5.84 25.84 -7.81
CA PHE A 653 7.24 25.56 -7.54
C PHE A 653 7.83 24.70 -8.64
N VAL A 654 9.04 25.03 -9.06
CA VAL A 654 9.76 24.28 -10.08
C VAL A 654 11.23 24.12 -9.70
N VAL A 655 11.76 22.93 -9.93
CA VAL A 655 13.20 22.66 -9.81
C VAL A 655 13.80 22.64 -11.21
N LEU A 656 14.77 23.52 -11.45
CA LEU A 656 15.46 23.63 -12.72
C LEU A 656 16.88 23.10 -12.61
N ASN A 657 17.32 22.40 -13.65
CA ASN A 657 18.70 21.93 -13.79
C ASN A 657 19.53 22.93 -14.61
N THR A 658 20.45 23.61 -13.94
CA THR A 658 21.35 24.60 -14.58
C THR A 658 22.59 23.96 -15.23
N GLY A 659 22.63 22.63 -15.35
CA GLY A 659 23.74 21.86 -15.90
C GLY A 659 24.70 21.30 -14.85
N SER A 660 25.11 22.11 -13.87
CA SER A 660 25.98 21.71 -12.76
C SER A 660 25.32 21.73 -11.38
N THR A 661 24.25 22.47 -11.25
CA THR A 661 23.48 22.65 -9.99
C THR A 661 21.98 22.64 -10.28
N TYR A 662 21.22 22.61 -9.20
CA TYR A 662 19.77 22.71 -9.26
C TYR A 662 19.30 23.96 -8.54
N THR A 663 18.28 24.61 -9.09
CA THR A 663 17.63 25.75 -8.46
C THR A 663 16.18 25.45 -8.17
N LEU A 664 15.70 25.85 -7.00
CA LEU A 664 14.28 25.83 -6.67
C LEU A 664 13.72 27.22 -6.90
N GLU A 665 12.77 27.33 -7.81
CA GLU A 665 12.13 28.60 -8.17
C GLU A 665 10.64 28.57 -7.84
N LYS A 666 10.09 29.73 -7.57
CA LYS A 666 8.70 29.93 -7.24
C LYS A 666 8.07 30.94 -8.19
N PHE A 667 6.87 30.62 -8.67
CA PHE A 667 6.05 31.51 -9.48
C PHE A 667 4.84 31.98 -8.67
N ASP A 668 4.61 33.27 -8.66
CA ASP A 668 3.39 33.84 -8.15
C ASP A 668 2.32 33.80 -9.25
N ILE A 669 1.37 32.86 -9.15
CA ILE A 669 0.30 32.70 -10.16
C ILE A 669 -0.74 33.83 -10.04
N LYS A 670 -1.01 34.26 -8.83
CA LYS A 670 -1.85 35.43 -8.55
C LYS A 670 -1.01 36.66 -8.30
N LEU A 671 -1.54 37.80 -8.68
CA LEU A 671 -0.95 39.09 -8.34
C LEU A 671 -0.93 39.26 -6.82
N SER A 672 0.28 39.32 -6.25
CA SER A 672 0.49 39.51 -4.82
C SER A 672 0.90 40.96 -4.53
N THR A 673 0.50 41.50 -3.38
CA THR A 673 0.99 42.79 -2.87
C THR A 673 2.47 42.76 -2.56
N ALA A 674 3.06 41.55 -2.39
CA ALA A 674 4.50 41.37 -2.16
C ALA A 674 5.32 41.35 -3.46
N THR A 675 4.69 41.35 -4.65
CA THR A 675 5.42 41.41 -5.91
C THR A 675 6.04 42.80 -6.07
N PRO A 676 7.34 42.91 -6.26
CA PRO A 676 7.98 44.22 -6.41
C PRO A 676 7.38 44.99 -7.57
N MET A 677 6.99 46.22 -7.28
CA MET A 677 6.55 47.21 -8.29
C MET A 677 7.70 48.12 -8.60
N ILE A 678 7.79 48.52 -9.84
CA ILE A 678 8.73 49.55 -10.30
C ILE A 678 7.99 50.76 -10.86
N GLY A 679 8.62 51.86 -10.87
CA GLY A 679 8.04 53.13 -11.32
C GLY A 679 7.73 54.09 -10.18
N VAL A 680 7.04 55.16 -10.49
CA VAL A 680 6.62 56.18 -9.54
C VAL A 680 5.10 56.19 -9.50
N PRO A 681 4.44 56.05 -8.32
CA PRO A 681 3.00 56.12 -8.26
C PRO A 681 2.43 57.39 -8.98
N PRO A 682 1.34 57.29 -9.74
CA PRO A 682 0.49 56.12 -9.92
C PRO A 682 0.90 55.15 -11.04
N ASP A 683 2.02 55.35 -11.68
CA ASP A 683 2.46 54.62 -12.88
C ASP A 683 3.36 53.41 -12.53
N GLU A 684 3.12 52.77 -11.40
CA GLU A 684 3.83 51.58 -10.98
C GLU A 684 3.50 50.36 -11.83
N ASN A 685 4.50 49.57 -12.16
CA ASN A 685 4.30 48.32 -12.89
C ASN A 685 5.16 47.17 -12.37
N ARG A 686 4.85 45.93 -12.81
CA ARG A 686 5.63 44.73 -12.49
C ARG A 686 6.65 44.44 -13.57
N VAL A 687 7.77 43.85 -13.14
CA VAL A 687 8.85 43.39 -14.03
C VAL A 687 8.63 41.91 -14.34
N HIS A 688 8.52 41.59 -15.61
CA HIS A 688 8.34 40.25 -16.12
C HIS A 688 9.66 39.65 -16.62
N LEU A 689 10.35 38.94 -15.74
CA LEU A 689 11.62 38.23 -16.01
C LEU A 689 11.58 36.87 -15.31
N ASP A 690 12.23 35.88 -15.90
CA ASP A 690 12.43 34.57 -15.28
C ASP A 690 13.68 34.60 -14.38
N THR A 691 13.71 33.76 -13.33
CA THR A 691 14.82 33.68 -12.36
C THR A 691 15.22 35.08 -11.80
N LYS A 692 14.21 35.79 -11.42
CA LYS A 692 14.32 37.21 -11.03
C LYS A 692 14.96 37.38 -9.67
N LYS A 693 15.95 38.32 -9.56
CA LYS A 693 16.62 38.65 -8.31
C LYS A 693 16.81 40.15 -8.23
N THR A 694 16.64 40.71 -7.03
CA THR A 694 17.00 42.09 -6.72
C THR A 694 18.44 42.17 -6.26
N ILE A 695 19.22 43.02 -6.89
CA ILE A 695 20.58 43.40 -6.45
C ILE A 695 20.46 44.78 -5.78
N ALA A 696 20.73 44.81 -4.48
CA ALA A 696 20.65 46.05 -3.73
C ALA A 696 21.75 47.02 -4.15
N SER A 697 21.50 48.31 -4.07
CA SER A 697 22.49 49.35 -4.39
C SER A 697 23.77 49.23 -3.57
N ALA A 698 23.70 48.67 -2.37
CA ALA A 698 24.88 48.40 -1.53
C ALA A 698 25.83 47.40 -2.18
N ASP A 699 25.29 46.43 -2.96
CA ASP A 699 26.06 45.38 -3.64
C ASP A 699 26.59 45.84 -5.01
N LEU A 700 26.21 47.05 -5.46
CA LEU A 700 26.70 47.65 -6.70
C LEU A 700 27.95 48.46 -6.42
N THR A 701 28.98 48.27 -7.24
CA THR A 701 30.20 49.07 -7.22
C THR A 701 30.29 49.88 -8.50
N TYR A 702 30.27 51.22 -8.37
CA TYR A 702 30.41 52.12 -9.50
C TYR A 702 31.83 52.65 -9.60
N ASP A 703 32.46 52.43 -10.74
CA ASP A 703 33.79 53.00 -11.08
C ASP A 703 33.58 54.27 -11.90
N THR A 704 33.91 55.40 -11.28
CA THR A 704 33.80 56.74 -11.89
C THR A 704 34.83 57.00 -12.98
N VAL A 705 35.96 56.27 -13.02
CA VAL A 705 37.01 56.46 -14.02
C VAL A 705 36.64 55.79 -15.35
N ASN A 706 36.10 54.56 -15.23
CA ASN A 706 35.73 53.78 -16.44
C ASN A 706 34.24 53.92 -16.78
N ASP A 707 33.48 54.66 -15.98
CA ASP A 707 32.03 54.83 -16.11
C ASP A 707 31.30 53.43 -16.23
N GLN A 708 31.58 52.59 -15.26
CA GLN A 708 31.03 51.21 -15.22
C GLN A 708 30.53 50.85 -13.84
N THR A 709 29.46 50.08 -13.81
CA THR A 709 28.92 49.48 -12.58
C THR A 709 29.14 47.97 -12.59
N THR A 710 29.67 47.42 -11.51
CA THR A 710 29.92 46.00 -11.33
C THR A 710 29.14 45.42 -10.17
N PHE A 711 28.71 44.17 -10.29
CA PHE A 711 28.07 43.37 -9.23
C PHE A 711 28.26 41.88 -9.44
N THR A 712 27.97 41.04 -8.43
CA THR A 712 28.07 39.60 -8.49
C THR A 712 26.71 38.98 -8.69
N LEU A 713 26.59 38.04 -9.67
CA LEU A 713 25.33 37.34 -9.97
C LEU A 713 24.88 36.42 -8.85
N GLY A 714 25.82 35.67 -8.26
CA GLY A 714 25.52 34.61 -7.32
C GLY A 714 25.15 33.28 -8.01
N ALA A 715 24.74 32.29 -7.21
CA ALA A 715 24.35 30.99 -7.74
C ALA A 715 23.00 31.06 -8.45
N GLY A 716 22.79 30.16 -9.45
CA GLY A 716 21.52 29.98 -10.12
C GLY A 716 21.33 30.76 -11.42
N PHE A 717 22.17 31.75 -11.71
CA PHE A 717 22.10 32.49 -12.96
C PHE A 717 22.92 31.82 -14.06
N TYR A 718 22.38 30.78 -14.63
CA TYR A 718 22.98 30.07 -15.74
C TYR A 718 21.91 29.68 -16.76
N SER A 719 21.93 30.27 -17.94
CA SER A 719 21.05 29.98 -19.07
C SER A 719 21.68 30.46 -20.37
N THR A 720 21.21 29.97 -21.48
CA THR A 720 21.53 30.46 -22.83
C THR A 720 20.70 31.67 -23.25
N ARG A 721 19.74 32.08 -22.40
CA ARG A 721 18.88 33.24 -22.65
C ARG A 721 19.56 34.55 -22.32
N THR A 722 19.03 35.63 -22.89
CA THR A 722 19.45 36.98 -22.58
C THR A 722 19.20 37.30 -21.11
N LEU A 723 20.24 37.71 -20.40
CA LEU A 723 20.15 38.24 -19.05
C LEU A 723 19.97 39.77 -19.14
N THR A 724 18.98 40.30 -18.45
CA THR A 724 18.65 41.71 -18.48
C THR A 724 18.70 42.29 -17.08
N ALA A 725 19.30 43.49 -16.96
CA ALA A 725 19.23 44.31 -15.76
C ALA A 725 18.16 45.38 -15.94
N TYR A 726 17.38 45.60 -14.90
CA TYR A 726 16.28 46.59 -14.89
C TYR A 726 16.35 47.44 -13.61
N CYS A 727 16.32 48.75 -13.76
CA CYS A 727 16.37 49.65 -12.60
C CYS A 727 14.99 49.66 -11.91
N ALA A 728 14.97 49.25 -10.65
CA ALA A 728 13.73 49.01 -9.89
C ALA A 728 13.35 50.21 -9.00
N THR A 729 14.32 50.98 -8.56
CA THR A 729 14.05 52.06 -7.62
C THR A 729 13.36 53.24 -8.29
N PRO A 730 12.31 53.81 -7.68
CA PRO A 730 11.68 55.05 -8.13
C PRO A 730 12.66 56.17 -8.26
N SER A 731 13.10 56.48 -9.46
CA SER A 731 14.12 57.50 -9.77
C SER A 731 14.00 57.88 -11.25
N ASP A 732 14.80 58.85 -11.70
CA ASP A 732 14.87 59.23 -13.12
C ASP A 732 15.33 58.06 -14.03
N ALA A 733 15.99 57.04 -13.42
CA ALA A 733 16.40 55.83 -14.10
C ALA A 733 15.38 54.66 -13.98
N ALA A 734 14.26 54.87 -13.30
CA ALA A 734 13.25 53.79 -13.13
C ALA A 734 12.77 53.27 -14.50
N GLY A 735 12.79 51.96 -14.68
CA GLY A 735 12.48 51.36 -15.95
C GLY A 735 13.61 51.28 -16.97
N LYS A 736 14.79 51.87 -16.67
CA LYS A 736 15.97 51.67 -17.52
C LYS A 736 16.35 50.20 -17.54
N SER A 737 16.47 49.63 -18.71
CA SER A 737 16.86 48.24 -18.94
C SER A 737 18.17 48.15 -19.73
N TYR A 738 18.91 47.07 -19.53
CA TYR A 738 20.10 46.76 -20.28
C TYR A 738 20.30 45.27 -20.44
N ASP A 739 20.35 44.85 -21.71
CA ASP A 739 20.63 43.46 -22.05
C ASP A 739 22.10 43.17 -21.84
N ILE A 740 22.40 42.27 -20.94
CA ILE A 740 23.75 41.93 -20.51
C ILE A 740 24.36 40.96 -21.51
N PRO A 741 25.31 41.40 -22.35
CA PRO A 741 25.96 40.49 -23.28
C PRO A 741 26.87 39.52 -22.51
N ALA A 742 27.04 38.33 -23.03
CA ALA A 742 27.88 37.29 -22.43
C ALA A 742 29.32 37.78 -22.16
N SER A 743 29.84 38.73 -22.96
CA SER A 743 31.15 39.40 -22.75
C SER A 743 31.23 40.25 -21.51
N ALA A 744 30.10 40.74 -21.00
CA ALA A 744 30.05 41.54 -19.78
C ALA A 744 30.04 40.68 -18.51
N ILE A 745 29.94 39.35 -18.66
CA ILE A 745 29.94 38.40 -17.56
C ILE A 745 31.32 37.76 -17.49
N THR A 746 32.01 37.94 -16.38
CA THR A 746 33.37 37.39 -16.17
C THR A 746 33.40 36.48 -14.93
N GLY A 747 34.39 35.55 -14.90
CA GLY A 747 34.50 34.58 -13.78
C GLY A 747 33.73 33.30 -13.99
N THR A 748 33.70 32.47 -12.97
CA THR A 748 33.01 31.18 -12.94
C THR A 748 31.92 31.18 -11.86
N ALA A 749 30.83 30.50 -12.15
CA ALA A 749 29.75 30.34 -11.16
C ALA A 749 30.28 29.68 -9.86
N PRO A 750 29.80 30.10 -8.67
CA PRO A 750 28.70 31.05 -8.43
C PRO A 750 29.17 32.52 -8.32
N ASN A 751 30.45 32.80 -8.52
CA ASN A 751 31.03 34.12 -8.29
C ASN A 751 31.24 34.92 -9.58
N GLN A 752 30.34 34.82 -10.53
CA GLN A 752 30.38 35.56 -11.77
C GLN A 752 30.16 37.06 -11.50
N THR A 753 30.96 37.88 -12.10
CA THR A 753 30.85 39.34 -12.00
C THR A 753 30.30 39.90 -13.32
N VAL A 754 29.32 40.75 -13.22
CA VAL A 754 28.73 41.49 -14.34
C VAL A 754 29.26 42.93 -14.34
N THR A 755 29.61 43.43 -15.52
CA THR A 755 30.01 44.80 -15.74
C THR A 755 29.02 45.48 -16.66
N LEU A 756 28.32 46.51 -16.17
CA LEU A 756 27.39 47.32 -16.94
C LEU A 756 28.00 48.67 -17.28
N PRO A 757 27.79 49.20 -18.48
CA PRO A 757 28.21 50.57 -18.81
C PRO A 757 27.36 51.61 -18.06
N GLY A 758 27.97 52.65 -17.60
CA GLY A 758 27.32 53.74 -16.90
C GLY A 758 27.08 53.53 -15.39
N ASN A 759 26.49 54.51 -14.77
CA ASN A 759 26.15 54.49 -13.36
C ASN A 759 24.75 53.83 -13.16
N TRP A 760 24.72 52.68 -12.51
CA TRP A 760 23.50 51.98 -12.11
C TRP A 760 23.30 51.96 -10.60
N LYS A 761 24.26 52.51 -9.84
CA LYS A 761 24.22 52.54 -8.39
C LYS A 761 23.45 53.74 -7.83
N THR A 762 23.49 54.86 -8.52
CA THR A 762 22.84 56.11 -8.11
C THR A 762 22.18 56.78 -9.31
N SER A 763 21.05 57.40 -9.07
CA SER A 763 20.31 58.21 -10.03
C SER A 763 19.76 59.45 -9.35
N THR A 764 19.16 60.34 -10.12
CA THR A 764 18.43 61.49 -9.58
C THR A 764 17.06 61.05 -9.08
N GLU A 765 16.60 61.61 -7.96
CA GLU A 765 15.25 61.42 -7.50
C GLU A 765 14.22 61.91 -8.55
N ALA A 766 13.18 61.14 -8.81
CA ALA A 766 12.22 61.44 -9.80
C ALA A 766 11.54 62.82 -9.61
N GLY A 767 11.63 63.71 -10.63
CA GLY A 767 11.02 65.03 -10.57
C GLY A 767 11.78 66.05 -9.74
N THR A 768 12.97 65.75 -9.24
CA THR A 768 13.84 66.69 -8.49
C THR A 768 15.17 66.89 -9.20
N SER A 769 15.54 68.11 -9.51
CA SER A 769 16.85 68.43 -10.06
C SER A 769 17.89 68.41 -8.93
N ASN A 770 18.76 67.48 -8.79
CA ASN A 770 19.93 67.40 -7.87
C ASN A 770 19.83 66.56 -6.60
N VAL A 771 18.78 65.79 -6.37
CA VAL A 771 18.78 64.84 -5.28
C VAL A 771 19.25 63.50 -5.82
N SER A 772 20.35 62.95 -5.29
CA SER A 772 20.84 61.62 -5.65
C SER A 772 20.24 60.58 -4.75
N VAL A 773 19.69 59.52 -5.38
CA VAL A 773 19.14 58.37 -4.69
C VAL A 773 19.90 57.12 -5.09
N ASN A 774 20.01 56.17 -4.17
CA ASN A 774 20.55 54.83 -4.47
C ASN A 774 19.53 54.02 -5.24
N THR A 775 19.98 53.26 -6.23
CA THR A 775 19.13 52.46 -7.09
C THR A 775 19.40 50.97 -6.94
N ASP A 776 18.36 50.22 -6.81
CA ASP A 776 18.40 48.73 -6.84
C ASP A 776 18.10 48.22 -8.25
N LEU A 777 18.71 47.12 -8.63
CA LEU A 777 18.50 46.48 -9.91
C LEU A 777 17.71 45.19 -9.73
N ILE A 778 16.76 44.95 -10.64
CA ILE A 778 16.20 43.61 -10.86
C ILE A 778 16.93 43.00 -12.04
N ILE A 779 17.49 41.84 -11.86
CA ILE A 779 18.10 41.03 -12.93
C ILE A 779 17.32 39.78 -13.14
N GLY A 780 17.31 39.29 -14.37
CA GLY A 780 16.61 38.04 -14.73
C GLY A 780 16.74 37.73 -16.21
N PHE A 781 16.24 36.56 -16.59
CA PHE A 781 16.24 36.16 -17.98
C PHE A 781 14.99 36.61 -18.72
N GLU A 782 15.16 37.16 -19.90
CA GLU A 782 14.04 37.48 -20.76
C GLU A 782 13.32 36.23 -21.26
N TYR A 783 12.03 36.36 -21.45
CA TYR A 783 11.19 35.38 -22.12
C TYR A 783 10.29 36.06 -23.13
N GLU A 784 9.89 35.30 -24.16
CA GLU A 784 8.97 35.80 -25.16
C GLU A 784 7.54 35.51 -24.76
N PHE A 785 6.73 36.57 -24.62
CA PHE A 785 5.28 36.46 -24.63
C PHE A 785 4.82 36.40 -26.10
N GLU A 786 4.15 35.34 -26.49
CA GLU A 786 3.58 35.18 -27.82
C GLU A 786 2.17 34.62 -27.74
N VAL A 787 1.25 35.25 -28.47
CA VAL A 787 -0.10 34.74 -28.68
C VAL A 787 -0.52 34.88 -30.13
N GLU A 788 -1.00 33.79 -30.73
CA GLU A 788 -1.72 33.83 -32.01
C GLU A 788 -3.22 33.96 -31.72
N LEU A 789 -3.82 35.01 -32.21
CA LEU A 789 -5.23 35.23 -32.05
C LEU A 789 -6.05 34.30 -32.96
N PRO A 790 -7.23 33.82 -32.50
CA PRO A 790 -8.11 33.00 -33.32
C PRO A 790 -8.58 33.77 -34.56
N LYS A 791 -8.87 33.03 -35.61
CA LYS A 791 -9.46 33.62 -36.82
C LYS A 791 -10.88 34.14 -36.52
N VAL A 792 -11.14 35.33 -36.97
CA VAL A 792 -12.44 36.00 -36.76
C VAL A 792 -13.45 35.49 -37.75
N PHE A 793 -14.68 35.16 -37.32
CA PHE A 793 -15.81 34.79 -38.14
C PHE A 793 -17.07 35.50 -37.65
N VAL A 794 -17.98 35.74 -38.56
CA VAL A 794 -19.33 36.16 -38.21
C VAL A 794 -20.07 34.96 -37.63
N THR A 795 -20.71 35.13 -36.49
CA THR A 795 -21.50 34.09 -35.85
C THR A 795 -22.98 34.26 -36.17
N ARG A 796 -23.67 33.16 -36.41
CA ARG A 796 -25.13 33.11 -36.51
C ARG A 796 -25.69 32.36 -35.32
N ALA A 797 -26.75 32.89 -34.76
CA ALA A 797 -27.54 32.18 -33.78
C ALA A 797 -28.34 31.07 -34.47
N GLU A 798 -28.21 29.83 -34.03
CA GLU A 798 -28.95 28.66 -34.49
C GLU A 798 -29.61 28.01 -33.27
N GLY A 799 -30.78 28.56 -32.90
CA GLY A 799 -31.43 28.25 -31.61
C GLY A 799 -30.65 28.82 -30.43
N GLU A 800 -30.41 27.98 -29.44
CA GLU A 800 -29.60 28.33 -28.25
C GLU A 800 -28.08 28.31 -28.51
N LYS A 801 -27.65 27.85 -29.70
CA LYS A 801 -26.23 27.73 -30.03
C LYS A 801 -25.81 28.76 -31.06
N SER A 802 -24.63 29.33 -30.91
CA SER A 802 -24.00 30.16 -31.92
C SER A 802 -23.03 29.31 -32.75
N ARG A 803 -23.11 29.52 -34.09
CA ARG A 803 -22.26 28.82 -35.04
C ARG A 803 -21.49 29.83 -35.89
N SER A 804 -20.20 29.59 -36.07
CA SER A 804 -19.37 30.39 -36.97
C SER A 804 -19.75 30.17 -38.44
N GLU A 805 -19.99 31.25 -39.18
CA GLU A 805 -20.29 31.20 -40.62
C GLU A 805 -18.98 31.10 -41.42
N THR A 806 -18.63 29.89 -41.85
CA THR A 806 -17.38 29.61 -42.58
C THR A 806 -17.51 29.72 -44.10
N ARG A 807 -18.77 29.79 -44.60
CA ARG A 807 -19.06 29.82 -46.06
C ARG A 807 -19.07 31.24 -46.65
N GLY A 808 -19.25 32.24 -45.81
CA GLY A 808 -19.22 33.63 -46.22
C GLY A 808 -17.82 34.16 -46.46
N SER A 809 -17.71 35.27 -47.13
CA SER A 809 -16.46 36.02 -47.30
C SER A 809 -16.47 37.17 -46.31
N LEU A 810 -15.57 37.16 -45.35
CA LEU A 810 -15.34 38.26 -44.42
C LEU A 810 -14.00 38.92 -44.79
N VAL A 811 -14.06 40.20 -45.13
CA VAL A 811 -12.89 41.05 -45.32
C VAL A 811 -12.77 41.97 -44.12
N LEU A 812 -11.70 41.85 -43.39
CA LEU A 812 -11.40 42.69 -42.22
C LEU A 812 -10.74 43.98 -42.72
N HIS A 813 -11.27 45.14 -42.30
CA HIS A 813 -10.71 46.45 -42.66
C HIS A 813 -9.70 46.88 -41.58
N ARG A 814 -10.10 46.75 -40.30
CA ARG A 814 -9.23 47.15 -39.19
C ARG A 814 -9.52 46.28 -37.96
N MET A 815 -8.56 46.19 -37.09
CA MET A 815 -8.66 45.61 -35.78
C MET A 815 -8.24 46.63 -34.73
N ASN A 816 -9.05 46.75 -33.68
CA ASN A 816 -8.79 47.62 -32.54
C ASN A 816 -8.47 46.73 -31.34
N PHE A 817 -7.34 46.96 -30.75
CA PHE A 817 -6.86 46.25 -29.56
C PHE A 817 -6.97 47.19 -28.36
N ASP A 818 -7.67 46.76 -27.35
CA ASP A 818 -7.83 47.46 -26.08
C ASP A 818 -6.89 46.84 -25.08
N PHE A 819 -5.84 47.59 -24.74
CA PHE A 819 -4.78 47.16 -23.82
C PHE A 819 -5.04 47.76 -22.43
N GLY A 820 -4.76 46.99 -21.37
CA GLY A 820 -4.57 47.48 -20.02
C GLY A 820 -3.19 48.10 -19.88
N ASP A 821 -2.48 47.69 -18.84
CA ASP A 821 -1.10 48.10 -18.67
C ASP A 821 -0.23 47.52 -19.78
N VAL A 822 0.35 48.37 -20.60
CA VAL A 822 1.15 47.99 -21.76
C VAL A 822 2.41 48.86 -21.88
N GLY A 823 3.53 48.19 -22.05
CA GLY A 823 4.83 48.81 -22.38
C GLY A 823 5.14 48.68 -23.86
N VAL A 824 6.02 47.74 -24.20
CA VAL A 824 6.43 47.49 -25.58
C VAL A 824 5.96 46.10 -26.00
N LEU A 825 5.30 46.03 -27.17
CA LEU A 825 4.93 44.78 -27.82
C LEU A 825 4.83 44.96 -29.33
N ASP A 826 4.96 43.83 -30.03
CA ASP A 826 4.83 43.76 -31.49
C ASP A 826 3.52 43.09 -31.84
N ILE A 827 2.76 43.70 -32.76
CA ILE A 827 1.61 43.06 -33.38
C ILE A 827 1.99 42.73 -34.84
N THR A 828 2.11 41.45 -35.13
CA THR A 828 2.51 40.97 -36.46
C THR A 828 1.29 40.41 -37.21
N LEU A 829 1.02 40.97 -38.35
CA LEU A 829 0.01 40.48 -39.28
C LEU A 829 0.67 39.58 -40.33
N LYS A 830 0.41 38.28 -40.27
CA LYS A 830 0.80 37.32 -41.31
C LYS A 830 -0.32 37.16 -42.30
N ARG A 831 -0.09 37.56 -43.55
CA ARG A 831 -1.08 37.51 -44.62
C ARG A 831 -0.63 36.59 -45.73
N LYS A 832 -1.49 35.63 -46.10
CA LYS A 832 -1.16 34.65 -47.12
C LYS A 832 -0.79 35.31 -48.46
N GLY A 833 0.45 35.09 -48.93
CA GLY A 833 0.93 35.65 -50.20
C GLY A 833 1.44 37.08 -50.13
N ARG A 834 1.58 37.65 -48.91
CA ARG A 834 2.19 38.95 -48.69
C ARG A 834 3.27 38.86 -47.65
N ALA A 835 4.18 39.82 -47.61
CA ALA A 835 5.17 39.92 -46.53
C ALA A 835 4.45 40.19 -45.20
N ASP A 836 5.03 39.65 -44.13
CA ASP A 836 4.57 39.89 -42.78
C ASP A 836 4.68 41.38 -42.48
N TYR A 837 3.75 41.93 -41.76
CA TYR A 837 3.73 43.32 -41.35
C TYR A 837 3.69 43.39 -39.84
N THR A 838 4.72 44.02 -39.22
CA THR A 838 4.82 44.15 -37.78
C THR A 838 4.60 45.63 -37.42
N TYR A 839 3.70 45.84 -36.46
CA TYR A 839 3.51 47.07 -35.75
C TYR A 839 4.10 46.94 -34.37
N THR A 840 5.09 47.78 -34.06
CA THR A 840 5.61 47.91 -32.70
C THR A 840 4.71 48.92 -31.97
N VAL A 841 4.08 48.44 -30.91
CA VAL A 841 3.31 49.30 -29.99
C VAL A 841 4.27 49.75 -28.89
N GLU A 842 4.54 51.02 -28.92
CA GLU A 842 5.33 51.71 -27.88
C GLU A 842 4.35 52.69 -27.21
N SER A 843 4.02 52.43 -25.97
CA SER A 843 3.08 53.26 -25.23
C SER A 843 3.62 54.68 -24.96
N LYS A 844 4.93 54.79 -24.83
CA LYS A 844 5.68 56.05 -24.72
C LYS A 844 7.10 55.90 -25.28
N GLN A 845 7.71 56.95 -25.74
CA GLN A 845 9.05 56.91 -26.32
C GLN A 845 10.08 56.51 -25.27
N TYR A 846 10.73 55.38 -25.48
CA TYR A 846 11.78 54.82 -24.63
C TYR A 846 13.05 55.69 -24.55
N ASP A 847 13.33 56.49 -25.56
CA ASP A 847 14.52 57.34 -25.64
C ASP A 847 14.45 58.60 -24.75
N ASN A 848 13.28 58.95 -24.20
CA ASN A 848 13.06 60.04 -23.27
C ASN A 848 12.54 59.48 -21.95
N ILE A 849 13.41 58.84 -21.18
CA ILE A 849 13.09 58.46 -19.80
C ILE A 849 13.09 59.73 -18.97
N ASN A 850 11.97 60.41 -18.98
CA ASN A 850 11.70 61.49 -18.02
C ASN A 850 11.05 60.80 -16.81
N ALA A 851 11.64 60.92 -15.65
CA ALA A 851 11.21 60.32 -14.43
C ALA A 851 9.75 60.56 -14.02
N SER A 852 9.15 61.59 -14.54
CA SER A 852 7.77 61.96 -14.28
C SER A 852 6.73 61.25 -15.22
N THR A 853 7.17 60.38 -16.13
CA THR A 853 6.30 59.71 -17.07
C THR A 853 6.69 58.26 -17.20
N ALA A 854 5.89 57.35 -16.60
CA ALA A 854 6.06 55.93 -16.78
C ALA A 854 6.05 55.53 -18.25
N ALA A 855 6.90 54.59 -18.64
CA ALA A 855 6.93 54.00 -19.97
C ALA A 855 5.72 53.05 -20.22
N ILE A 856 4.77 53.05 -19.31
CA ILE A 856 3.61 52.19 -19.32
C ILE A 856 2.36 53.01 -19.56
N ALA A 857 1.52 52.59 -20.49
CA ALA A 857 0.19 53.16 -20.68
C ALA A 857 -0.86 52.25 -20.07
N SER A 858 -1.79 52.78 -19.32
CA SER A 858 -2.99 52.08 -18.85
C SER A 858 -4.17 52.52 -19.71
N GLY A 859 -4.95 51.52 -20.21
CA GLY A 859 -6.11 51.77 -21.01
C GLY A 859 -5.81 52.30 -22.41
N TYR A 860 -4.88 51.75 -23.13
CA TYR A 860 -4.45 52.13 -24.47
C TYR A 860 -5.17 51.37 -25.57
N ILE A 861 -5.84 52.10 -26.52
CA ILE A 861 -6.48 51.47 -27.67
C ILE A 861 -5.61 51.68 -28.92
N HIS A 862 -5.20 50.58 -29.55
CA HIS A 862 -4.39 50.57 -30.76
C HIS A 862 -5.19 50.03 -31.94
N THR A 863 -5.25 50.78 -33.06
CA THR A 863 -5.98 50.41 -34.27
C THR A 863 -5.01 50.05 -35.37
N ILE A 864 -5.15 48.85 -35.93
CA ILE A 864 -4.33 48.34 -37.03
C ILE A 864 -5.19 48.16 -38.28
N PRO A 865 -4.80 48.74 -39.45
CA PRO A 865 -5.42 48.46 -40.72
C PRO A 865 -5.00 47.07 -41.21
N VAL A 866 -5.97 46.26 -41.64
CA VAL A 866 -5.78 44.89 -42.08
C VAL A 866 -5.99 44.72 -43.59
N TYR A 867 -7.14 45.08 -44.08
CA TYR A 867 -7.57 44.98 -45.48
C TYR A 867 -7.27 43.62 -46.12
N ASP A 868 -7.67 42.54 -45.47
CA ASP A 868 -7.54 41.16 -45.98
C ASP A 868 -8.69 40.27 -45.50
N ARG A 869 -8.81 39.11 -46.14
CA ARG A 869 -9.81 38.13 -45.74
C ARG A 869 -9.43 37.46 -44.43
N ASN A 870 -10.39 37.20 -43.59
CA ASN A 870 -10.20 36.49 -42.32
C ASN A 870 -9.47 35.15 -42.45
N THR A 871 -9.70 34.41 -43.57
CA THR A 871 -9.06 33.10 -43.81
C THR A 871 -7.58 33.22 -44.19
N ASN A 872 -7.14 34.39 -44.68
CA ASN A 872 -5.77 34.63 -45.09
C ASN A 872 -4.91 35.30 -44.02
N LEU A 873 -5.50 35.69 -42.90
CA LEU A 873 -4.90 36.47 -41.84
C LEU A 873 -4.59 35.57 -40.64
N SER A 874 -3.42 35.71 -40.10
CA SER A 874 -3.08 35.32 -38.72
C SER A 874 -2.47 36.53 -38.02
N VAL A 875 -2.87 36.77 -36.79
CA VAL A 875 -2.43 37.92 -35.99
C VAL A 875 -1.65 37.36 -34.78
N PHE A 876 -0.42 37.83 -34.64
CA PHE A 876 0.45 37.48 -33.56
C PHE A 876 0.74 38.71 -32.70
N ILE A 877 0.66 38.56 -31.38
CA ILE A 877 1.09 39.56 -30.42
C ILE A 877 2.28 38.98 -29.71
N LYS A 878 3.41 39.74 -29.73
CA LYS A 878 4.68 39.25 -29.15
C LYS A 878 5.29 40.38 -28.31
N SER A 879 5.95 39.98 -27.21
CA SER A 879 6.80 40.88 -26.44
C SER A 879 7.90 40.07 -25.75
N ASN A 880 9.14 40.53 -25.81
CA ASN A 880 10.26 40.00 -25.01
C ASN A 880 10.70 41.03 -23.96
N HIS A 881 10.06 42.18 -23.91
CA HIS A 881 10.40 43.24 -22.98
C HIS A 881 9.86 42.93 -21.56
N PRO A 882 10.61 43.29 -20.49
CA PRO A 882 10.16 43.05 -19.13
C PRO A 882 8.93 43.81 -18.67
N SER A 883 8.46 44.76 -19.47
CA SER A 883 7.23 45.54 -19.18
C SER A 883 5.95 44.72 -19.38
N PRO A 884 4.83 45.06 -18.75
CA PRO A 884 3.57 44.40 -18.94
C PRO A 884 3.04 44.49 -20.39
N ALA A 885 2.26 43.45 -20.78
CA ALA A 885 1.63 43.35 -22.10
C ALA A 885 0.22 42.81 -21.92
N THR A 886 -0.67 43.58 -21.30
CA THR A 886 -2.04 43.15 -20.96
C THR A 886 -3.01 43.51 -22.08
N LEU A 887 -3.58 42.50 -22.72
CA LEU A 887 -4.68 42.65 -23.69
C LEU A 887 -6.02 42.35 -23.02
N HIS A 888 -6.93 43.33 -22.97
CA HIS A 888 -8.27 43.17 -22.41
C HIS A 888 -9.28 42.64 -23.45
N SER A 889 -9.30 43.33 -24.61
CA SER A 889 -10.25 42.97 -25.66
C SER A 889 -9.76 43.32 -27.05
N MET A 890 -10.39 42.74 -28.04
CA MET A 890 -10.16 43.02 -29.44
C MET A 890 -11.48 43.20 -30.14
N ASN A 891 -11.60 44.28 -30.87
CA ASN A 891 -12.73 44.58 -31.78
C ASN A 891 -12.26 44.59 -33.23
N TRP A 892 -13.13 44.30 -34.15
CA TRP A 892 -12.81 44.33 -35.56
C TRP A 892 -13.96 44.96 -36.38
N GLU A 893 -13.59 45.51 -37.50
CA GLU A 893 -14.51 46.05 -38.47
C GLU A 893 -14.23 45.43 -39.85
N GLY A 894 -15.28 45.13 -40.61
CA GLY A 894 -15.10 44.50 -41.90
C GLY A 894 -16.40 44.32 -42.67
N ASP A 895 -16.31 43.93 -43.92
CA ASP A 895 -17.41 43.64 -44.79
C ASP A 895 -17.64 42.14 -44.88
N TYR A 896 -18.86 41.74 -44.64
CA TYR A 896 -19.32 40.38 -44.73
C TYR A 896 -20.20 40.16 -45.96
N SER A 897 -19.81 39.28 -46.85
CA SER A 897 -20.58 38.82 -48.00
C SER A 897 -21.02 37.37 -47.82
N PRO A 898 -22.30 37.10 -47.53
CA PRO A 898 -22.79 35.74 -47.48
C PRO A 898 -22.76 35.10 -48.88
N ARG A 899 -22.28 33.87 -48.99
CA ARG A 899 -22.39 33.11 -50.23
C ARG A 899 -23.82 32.55 -50.38
N TYR A 900 -24.58 33.10 -51.25
CA TYR A 900 -25.82 32.49 -51.67
C TYR A 900 -25.53 31.48 -52.80
N TYR A 901 -25.77 30.20 -52.54
CA TYR A 901 -25.87 29.25 -53.62
C TYR A 901 -27.23 29.47 -54.30
N GLN A 902 -27.25 30.10 -55.49
CA GLN A 902 -28.37 29.92 -56.37
C GLN A 902 -28.35 28.44 -56.83
N ARG A 903 -29.35 27.68 -56.40
CA ARG A 903 -29.68 26.42 -57.07
C ARG A 903 -30.20 26.81 -58.45
N VAL A 904 -29.45 26.51 -59.50
CA VAL A 904 -29.96 26.46 -60.86
C VAL A 904 -30.62 25.13 -61.06
#